data_4769c1b0220e19673afb7f78ff003a1d
#
_entry.id   4769c1b0220e19673afb7f78ff003a1d
#
_cell.length_a   1.000
_cell.length_b   1.000
_cell.length_c   1.000
_cell.angle_alpha   90.00
_cell.angle_beta   90.00
_cell.angle_gamma   90.00
#
_symmetry.space_group_name_H-M   'P 1'
#
loop_
_entity.id
_entity.type
_entity.pdbx_description
1 polymer ?
#
loop_
_entity_poly.entity_id
_entity_poly.type
_entity_poly.pdbx_seq_one_letter_code
_entity_poly.pdbx_strand_id
1 'polypeptide(L)'
;MNDSIEIKGARVNNLKNIDVKIPRNQFVVIAGVSGSGKSSLAFDTLYAEGQRRYVESLSSYARQFLGRMNKPECDFIRGIPPAIAIEQKVISRNPRSTVGTSTEIYEYLRLLFARIGHTYSPISGCEVKKHSTEDVVQKMLEFSKGTRFVVMAPIHLHEGRTMEQQLKTYQLEGYARIYVNNDFQRIDDYLARDASNTSDTGIYLVIDRLSVDDSKDFIARLVDSAETAFYEGHGELRLLFPPTIFYDFSMKFEADGMTFEEPSDQMFSFNSPVGACPECQGFGRIIGIDEKLVIPNTTLSVYDGCVVCWHGERMKEWKDWFCRNAAKDDFPIFEPYMNLSQKHKDWLWHGLPSDKGNKERPCIDTFFDMVRENQYKIQYRVMLARYRGKTNCPKCHGTRLKPEADYVKIGGRSITDLVQMPVVKVKEWFERLELDEHDAEIGKRLLTEIKSRLQFLLDVGLGYLTLNRLSNTLSGGESQRINLCTSLGSSLVGSLYILDEPSIGLHSRDTDRLIHVLKELQSLGNTVVVVEHDEEIMRAADYLIDIGPDAGRLGGEVVFDGDAKEVNKASIKKWPKSYTVKYLLHQEEIPVPTSRRPWNRFINIKGARMNNLKGIDVKIPLNVMTVVTGVSGSGKSSLIKGILYPAIRRRIGEACDAPGEYLGLEGDMDAIKHIEFVDQNPIGKSTRSNPATYVKAYDAIRELYAEQPLSKQMGFTPQYFSFNADGGRCEECKGAGVITVEMQFMADLVLECEACHGHRFKKEILDVSYHGKNVDDVLNMTITEAIDFFKEHNEATIVKRLKTLEDVGLGYIKLGQNSSSLSGGENQRVKLAYFIGQEKQEPTLFIFDEPTTGLHFHDIQRLLKAFDALIARGHTILIIEHNMEVIKCADHVIDLGPDGGDKGGSLVVAGTPEEVAACKDSLTGKYLKEKLA
;
A
#
# COMPACT_ATOMS: atom_id res chain seq x y z
N MET A 1 37.74 20.18 1.93
CA MET A 1 36.69 19.28 2.40
C MET A 1 37.12 17.87 1.97
N ASN A 2 36.87 16.85 2.79
CA ASN A 2 37.20 15.48 2.38
C ASN A 2 36.31 15.10 1.17
N ASP A 3 36.91 14.79 0.04
CA ASP A 3 36.18 14.42 -1.20
C ASP A 3 35.68 12.97 -1.17
N SER A 4 35.91 12.26 -0.06
CA SER A 4 35.52 10.87 0.13
C SER A 4 35.18 10.53 1.56
N ILE A 5 34.36 9.49 1.73
CA ILE A 5 34.11 8.81 3.01
C ILE A 5 35.13 7.67 3.09
N GLU A 6 35.94 7.66 4.16
CA GLU A 6 36.98 6.63 4.38
C GLU A 6 36.56 5.69 5.51
N ILE A 7 36.43 4.41 5.21
CA ILE A 7 36.16 3.32 6.15
C ILE A 7 37.45 2.51 6.29
N LYS A 8 37.93 2.33 7.50
CA LYS A 8 39.16 1.60 7.81
C LYS A 8 38.88 0.44 8.72
N GLY A 9 39.34 -0.76 8.35
CA GLY A 9 39.28 -1.93 9.19
C GLY A 9 37.87 -2.41 9.54
N ALA A 10 36.92 -2.38 8.62
CA ALA A 10 35.54 -2.84 8.87
C ALA A 10 35.50 -4.36 9.08
N ARG A 11 34.95 -4.80 10.22
CA ARG A 11 34.89 -6.20 10.70
C ARG A 11 33.48 -6.65 11.10
N VAL A 12 32.50 -5.84 10.79
CA VAL A 12 31.08 -6.15 11.15
C VAL A 12 30.62 -7.41 10.42
N ASN A 13 29.99 -8.33 11.15
CA ASN A 13 29.49 -9.61 10.64
C ASN A 13 30.57 -10.44 9.93
N ASN A 14 30.46 -10.62 8.61
CA ASN A 14 31.42 -11.40 7.82
C ASN A 14 32.50 -10.58 7.12
N LEU A 15 32.58 -9.25 7.34
CA LEU A 15 33.59 -8.42 6.74
C LEU A 15 34.99 -8.74 7.30
N LYS A 16 35.97 -8.90 6.41
CA LYS A 16 37.34 -9.37 6.73
C LYS A 16 38.33 -8.21 6.89
N ASN A 17 38.07 -7.30 7.81
CA ASN A 17 38.95 -6.16 8.09
C ASN A 17 39.24 -5.33 6.84
N ILE A 18 38.18 -4.96 6.13
CA ILE A 18 38.27 -4.29 4.84
C ILE A 18 38.43 -2.77 4.98
N ASP A 19 39.19 -2.21 4.05
CA ASP A 19 39.34 -0.78 3.85
C ASP A 19 38.55 -0.37 2.60
N VAL A 20 37.70 0.65 2.71
CA VAL A 20 36.86 1.12 1.61
C VAL A 20 36.85 2.64 1.54
N LYS A 21 36.93 3.17 0.32
CA LYS A 21 36.84 4.59 0.05
C LYS A 21 35.66 4.90 -0.85
N ILE A 22 34.66 5.61 -0.34
CA ILE A 22 33.44 5.98 -1.07
C ILE A 22 33.56 7.44 -1.49
N PRO A 23 33.59 7.75 -2.80
CA PRO A 23 33.63 9.12 -3.29
C PRO A 23 32.34 9.85 -2.94
N ARG A 24 32.44 11.13 -2.55
CA ARG A 24 31.28 11.97 -2.21
C ARG A 24 30.68 12.56 -3.48
N ASN A 25 29.39 12.90 -3.40
CA ASN A 25 28.61 13.51 -4.48
C ASN A 25 28.59 12.64 -5.77
N GLN A 26 28.72 11.33 -5.58
CA GLN A 26 28.65 10.36 -6.66
C GLN A 26 27.56 9.32 -6.41
N PHE A 27 27.14 8.70 -7.50
CA PHE A 27 26.26 7.53 -7.49
C PHE A 27 27.12 6.27 -7.37
N VAL A 28 27.12 5.65 -6.20
CA VAL A 28 27.96 4.49 -5.84
C VAL A 28 27.08 3.26 -5.70
N VAL A 29 27.47 2.17 -6.35
CA VAL A 29 26.79 0.87 -6.20
C VAL A 29 27.68 -0.10 -5.43
N ILE A 30 27.11 -0.75 -4.41
CA ILE A 30 27.73 -1.86 -3.68
C ILE A 30 27.11 -3.15 -4.20
N ALA A 31 27.89 -3.92 -4.97
CA ALA A 31 27.48 -5.18 -5.58
C ALA A 31 28.11 -6.40 -4.88
N GLY A 32 27.78 -7.59 -5.34
CA GLY A 32 28.34 -8.87 -4.87
C GLY A 32 27.29 -9.96 -4.74
N VAL A 33 27.72 -11.19 -4.51
CA VAL A 33 26.81 -12.33 -4.32
C VAL A 33 25.96 -12.17 -3.06
N SER A 34 24.82 -12.88 -3.00
CA SER A 34 23.96 -12.87 -1.83
C SER A 34 24.71 -13.39 -0.59
N GLY A 35 24.62 -12.65 0.54
CA GLY A 35 25.35 -12.99 1.77
C GLY A 35 26.87 -12.67 1.77
N SER A 36 27.37 -11.92 0.79
CA SER A 36 28.81 -11.55 0.73
C SER A 36 29.22 -10.47 1.75
N GLY A 37 28.28 -9.73 2.33
CA GLY A 37 28.57 -8.65 3.30
C GLY A 37 28.22 -7.24 2.82
N LYS A 38 27.49 -7.09 1.70
CA LYS A 38 27.06 -5.77 1.17
C LYS A 38 26.28 -4.95 2.19
N SER A 39 25.23 -5.54 2.75
CA SER A 39 24.40 -4.87 3.76
C SER A 39 25.17 -4.60 5.05
N SER A 40 26.12 -5.49 5.40
CA SER A 40 27.02 -5.27 6.54
C SER A 40 27.91 -4.03 6.34
N LEU A 41 28.37 -3.77 5.11
CA LEU A 41 29.12 -2.55 4.80
C LEU A 41 28.21 -1.32 4.74
N ALA A 42 27.08 -1.39 4.03
CA ALA A 42 26.21 -0.26 3.76
C ALA A 42 25.40 0.16 5.01
N PHE A 43 24.73 -0.81 5.66
CA PHE A 43 23.80 -0.52 6.76
C PHE A 43 24.43 -0.70 8.14
N ASP A 44 25.04 -1.86 8.41
CA ASP A 44 25.56 -2.18 9.73
C ASP A 44 26.87 -1.43 10.03
N THR A 45 27.56 -0.90 9.01
CA THR A 45 28.82 -0.12 9.18
C THR A 45 28.58 1.36 8.87
N LEU A 46 28.29 1.71 7.62
CA LEU A 46 28.24 3.10 7.17
C LEU A 46 27.04 3.86 7.73
N TYR A 47 25.82 3.30 7.56
CA TYR A 47 24.60 3.92 8.08
C TYR A 47 24.58 3.96 9.62
N ALA A 48 24.92 2.84 10.27
CA ALA A 48 24.95 2.72 11.72
C ALA A 48 25.86 3.80 12.37
N GLU A 49 27.03 4.06 11.80
CA GLU A 49 27.92 5.13 12.27
C GLU A 49 27.34 6.53 11.99
N GLY A 50 26.73 6.74 10.83
CA GLY A 50 26.05 8.01 10.53
C GLY A 50 24.90 8.30 11.49
N GLN A 51 24.08 7.32 11.79
CA GLN A 51 22.98 7.41 12.75
C GLN A 51 23.48 7.62 14.16
N ARG A 52 24.54 6.89 14.58
CA ARG A 52 25.16 7.04 15.89
C ARG A 52 25.64 8.48 16.11
N ARG A 53 26.33 9.08 15.15
CA ARG A 53 26.80 10.48 15.22
C ARG A 53 25.67 11.48 15.27
N TYR A 54 24.60 11.22 14.52
CA TYR A 54 23.41 12.05 14.57
C TYR A 54 22.76 12.02 15.96
N VAL A 55 22.56 10.82 16.52
CA VAL A 55 22.00 10.67 17.89
C VAL A 55 22.91 11.30 18.94
N GLU A 56 24.24 11.20 18.82
CA GLU A 56 25.18 11.84 19.73
C GLU A 56 25.13 13.39 19.67
N SER A 57 24.72 13.94 18.53
CA SER A 57 24.53 15.40 18.38
C SER A 57 23.24 15.91 19.04
N LEU A 58 22.28 15.04 19.38
CA LEU A 58 21.03 15.42 20.03
C LEU A 58 21.22 15.78 21.52
N SER A 59 20.21 16.41 22.11
CA SER A 59 20.20 16.76 23.53
C SER A 59 20.33 15.52 24.43
N SER A 60 20.85 15.72 25.65
CA SER A 60 20.98 14.64 26.65
C SER A 60 19.65 13.94 26.94
N TYR A 61 18.56 14.70 26.95
CA TYR A 61 17.20 14.17 27.12
C TYR A 61 16.80 13.21 25.98
N ALA A 62 16.99 13.64 24.73
CA ALA A 62 16.68 12.79 23.57
C ALA A 62 17.54 11.50 23.55
N ARG A 63 18.82 11.59 23.89
CA ARG A 63 19.74 10.44 24.02
C ARG A 63 19.30 9.43 25.07
N GLN A 64 18.67 9.87 26.15
CA GLN A 64 18.21 8.99 27.22
C GLN A 64 17.04 8.08 26.74
N PHE A 65 16.19 8.56 25.82
CA PHE A 65 15.12 7.78 25.20
C PHE A 65 15.59 6.86 24.07
N LEU A 66 16.58 7.31 23.29
CA LEU A 66 17.08 6.56 22.12
C LEU A 66 18.11 5.47 22.50
N GLY A 67 18.59 5.47 23.74
CA GLY A 67 19.60 4.53 24.22
C GLY A 67 21.01 4.80 23.65
N ARG A 68 21.98 4.00 24.07
CA ARG A 68 23.33 4.03 23.51
C ARG A 68 23.39 3.14 22.26
N MET A 69 23.69 3.74 21.13
CA MET A 69 23.99 2.97 19.91
C MET A 69 25.43 2.46 19.95
N ASN A 70 25.62 1.19 19.68
CA ASN A 70 26.95 0.60 19.61
C ASN A 70 27.72 1.14 18.43
N LYS A 71 29.01 1.39 18.61
CA LYS A 71 29.90 1.74 17.51
C LYS A 71 30.11 0.50 16.63
N PRO A 72 30.01 0.62 15.28
CA PRO A 72 30.35 -0.48 14.40
C PRO A 72 31.79 -0.96 14.64
N GLU A 73 32.00 -2.24 14.46
CA GLU A 73 33.36 -2.84 14.59
C GLU A 73 34.25 -2.41 13.41
N CYS A 74 34.92 -1.29 13.59
CA CYS A 74 35.89 -0.73 12.62
C CYS A 74 36.92 0.12 13.34
N ASP A 75 38.05 0.36 12.71
CA ASP A 75 39.08 1.20 13.27
C ASP A 75 38.61 2.67 13.30
N PHE A 76 38.23 3.20 12.16
CA PHE A 76 37.58 4.50 12.06
C PHE A 76 36.75 4.66 10.76
N ILE A 77 35.81 5.61 10.81
CA ILE A 77 35.12 6.12 9.64
C ILE A 77 35.19 7.64 9.63
N ARG A 78 35.64 8.24 8.52
CA ARG A 78 35.78 9.68 8.36
C ARG A 78 34.99 10.21 7.17
N GLY A 79 34.58 11.48 7.23
CA GLY A 79 33.93 12.16 6.11
C GLY A 79 32.46 11.82 5.92
N ILE A 80 31.76 11.15 6.87
CA ILE A 80 30.34 10.83 6.76
C ILE A 80 29.49 12.11 6.89
N PRO A 81 28.66 12.45 5.90
CA PRO A 81 27.62 13.45 6.04
C PRO A 81 26.39 12.88 6.79
N PRO A 82 25.34 13.70 7.06
CA PRO A 82 24.07 13.17 7.57
C PRO A 82 23.57 12.03 6.71
N ALA A 83 23.27 10.88 7.31
CA ALA A 83 22.92 9.66 6.61
C ALA A 83 21.43 9.34 6.72
N ILE A 84 20.82 9.00 5.59
CA ILE A 84 19.42 8.60 5.45
C ILE A 84 19.41 7.22 4.82
N ALA A 85 18.76 6.25 5.48
CA ALA A 85 18.56 4.92 4.93
C ALA A 85 17.13 4.75 4.40
N ILE A 86 17.00 4.11 3.24
CA ILE A 86 15.73 3.77 2.61
C ILE A 86 15.69 2.25 2.44
N GLU A 87 15.12 1.59 3.44
CA GLU A 87 14.96 0.14 3.49
C GLU A 87 13.61 -0.32 2.93
N GLN A 88 13.50 -1.62 2.63
CA GLN A 88 12.28 -2.25 2.10
C GLN A 88 11.19 -2.49 3.16
N LYS A 89 11.45 -2.26 4.42
CA LYS A 89 10.49 -2.54 5.48
C LYS A 89 9.27 -1.64 5.37
N VAL A 90 8.09 -2.22 5.49
CA VAL A 90 6.83 -1.46 5.56
C VAL A 90 6.89 -0.55 6.79
N ILE A 91 6.89 0.75 6.57
CA ILE A 91 7.20 1.76 7.60
C ILE A 91 6.09 1.90 8.62
N SER A 92 4.86 1.57 8.28
CA SER A 92 3.74 1.83 9.19
C SER A 92 2.81 0.64 9.31
N ARG A 93 2.70 0.12 10.54
CA ARG A 93 1.61 -0.77 10.95
C ARG A 93 0.32 0.00 11.26
N ASN A 94 0.36 1.33 11.18
CA ASN A 94 -0.80 2.17 11.46
C ASN A 94 -1.88 1.93 10.40
N PRO A 95 -3.08 1.43 10.78
CA PRO A 95 -4.15 1.13 9.84
C PRO A 95 -4.77 2.38 9.20
N ARG A 96 -4.41 3.57 9.67
CA ARG A 96 -4.87 4.85 9.09
C ARG A 96 -3.89 5.46 8.09
N SER A 97 -2.64 4.98 8.04
CA SER A 97 -1.63 5.48 7.09
C SER A 97 -1.99 5.13 5.65
N THR A 98 -1.87 6.10 4.76
CA THR A 98 -2.16 5.98 3.32
C THR A 98 -0.98 6.46 2.48
N VAL A 99 -0.99 6.17 1.18
CA VAL A 99 -0.03 6.73 0.23
C VAL A 99 -0.01 8.25 0.34
N GLY A 100 -1.19 8.91 0.36
CA GLY A 100 -1.28 10.36 0.47
C GLY A 100 -0.66 10.94 1.74
N THR A 101 -0.85 10.28 2.91
CA THR A 101 -0.22 10.74 4.16
C THR A 101 1.27 10.42 4.22
N SER A 102 1.70 9.27 3.66
CA SER A 102 3.12 8.90 3.64
C SER A 102 3.95 9.78 2.70
N THR A 103 3.34 10.34 1.65
CA THR A 103 3.99 11.27 0.71
C THR A 103 3.78 12.73 1.07
N GLU A 104 3.09 13.02 2.18
CA GLU A 104 2.69 14.36 2.61
C GLU A 104 1.71 15.08 1.65
N ILE A 105 1.39 14.50 0.49
CA ILE A 105 0.47 15.11 -0.50
C ILE A 105 -0.89 15.39 0.13
N TYR A 106 -1.37 14.49 1.01
CA TYR A 106 -2.66 14.66 1.67
C TYR A 106 -2.69 15.89 2.59
N GLU A 107 -1.58 16.22 3.26
CA GLU A 107 -1.48 17.39 4.12
C GLU A 107 -1.59 18.69 3.30
N TYR A 108 -0.92 18.73 2.14
CA TYR A 108 -1.03 19.87 1.22
C TYR A 108 -2.44 19.97 0.60
N LEU A 109 -3.09 18.85 0.28
CA LEU A 109 -4.47 18.85 -0.21
C LEU A 109 -5.43 19.41 0.83
N ARG A 110 -5.32 18.99 2.10
CA ARG A 110 -6.15 19.52 3.19
C ARG A 110 -6.05 21.04 3.28
N LEU A 111 -4.81 21.55 3.26
CA LEU A 111 -4.56 23.00 3.34
C LEU A 111 -5.10 23.72 2.09
N LEU A 112 -4.98 23.11 0.93
CA LEU A 112 -5.49 23.69 -0.32
C LEU A 112 -7.02 23.82 -0.27
N PHE A 113 -7.72 22.74 0.07
CA PHE A 113 -9.19 22.74 0.18
C PHE A 113 -9.71 23.65 1.29
N ALA A 114 -8.97 23.81 2.38
CA ALA A 114 -9.31 24.73 3.46
C ALA A 114 -9.17 26.20 3.05
N ARG A 115 -8.31 26.53 2.08
CA ARG A 115 -8.01 27.92 1.70
C ARG A 115 -8.73 28.41 0.46
N ILE A 116 -8.88 27.55 -0.55
CA ILE A 116 -9.48 27.90 -1.85
C ILE A 116 -10.64 26.96 -2.23
N GLY A 117 -11.15 26.16 -1.29
CA GLY A 117 -12.28 25.29 -1.53
C GLY A 117 -13.60 26.05 -1.42
N HIS A 118 -14.46 25.89 -2.42
CA HIS A 118 -15.81 26.46 -2.44
C HIS A 118 -16.83 25.41 -2.03
N THR A 119 -17.73 25.77 -1.13
CA THR A 119 -18.81 24.89 -0.65
C THR A 119 -20.02 24.97 -1.58
N TYR A 120 -20.57 23.80 -1.93
CA TYR A 120 -21.75 23.68 -2.79
C TYR A 120 -22.86 22.94 -2.05
N SER A 121 -24.10 23.43 -2.18
CA SER A 121 -25.25 22.74 -1.64
C SER A 121 -25.47 21.39 -2.34
N PRO A 122 -25.67 20.29 -1.59
CA PRO A 122 -25.98 18.99 -2.19
C PRO A 122 -27.39 18.91 -2.79
N ILE A 123 -28.27 19.89 -2.51
CA ILE A 123 -29.66 19.92 -2.98
C ILE A 123 -29.73 20.66 -4.31
N SER A 124 -29.31 21.93 -4.34
CA SER A 124 -29.40 22.80 -5.53
C SER A 124 -28.14 22.77 -6.40
N GLY A 125 -26.99 22.37 -5.85
CA GLY A 125 -25.70 22.48 -6.49
C GLY A 125 -25.18 23.93 -6.58
N CYS A 126 -25.85 24.89 -5.95
CA CYS A 126 -25.40 26.28 -5.91
C CYS A 126 -24.25 26.45 -4.93
N GLU A 127 -23.34 27.37 -5.21
CA GLU A 127 -22.26 27.73 -4.29
C GLU A 127 -22.84 28.45 -3.06
N VAL A 128 -22.40 28.00 -1.90
CA VAL A 128 -22.73 28.57 -0.60
C VAL A 128 -21.72 29.66 -0.26
N LYS A 129 -22.16 30.89 -0.15
CA LYS A 129 -21.30 32.03 0.18
C LYS A 129 -21.84 32.77 1.40
N LYS A 130 -20.92 33.28 2.20
CA LYS A 130 -21.23 34.37 3.12
C LYS A 130 -21.17 35.67 2.33
N HIS A 131 -22.22 36.39 2.32
CA HIS A 131 -22.20 37.71 1.70
C HIS A 131 -21.72 38.75 2.71
N SER A 132 -20.87 39.65 2.23
CA SER A 132 -20.44 40.85 2.95
C SER A 132 -21.21 42.08 2.46
N THR A 133 -21.05 43.19 3.13
CA THR A 133 -21.56 44.47 2.66
C THR A 133 -20.92 44.88 1.32
N GLU A 134 -19.69 44.45 1.08
CA GLU A 134 -18.97 44.66 -0.19
C GLU A 134 -19.65 43.91 -1.35
N ASP A 135 -20.13 42.69 -1.14
CA ASP A 135 -20.85 41.90 -2.14
C ASP A 135 -22.16 42.61 -2.54
N VAL A 136 -22.85 43.20 -1.54
CA VAL A 136 -24.05 44.02 -1.79
C VAL A 136 -23.72 45.23 -2.66
N VAL A 137 -22.63 45.91 -2.33
CA VAL A 137 -22.18 47.08 -3.11
C VAL A 137 -21.79 46.68 -4.53
N GLN A 138 -20.99 45.61 -4.66
CA GLN A 138 -20.55 45.11 -5.97
C GLN A 138 -21.75 44.73 -6.84
N LYS A 139 -22.73 44.04 -6.26
CA LYS A 139 -23.96 43.68 -6.97
C LYS A 139 -24.79 44.89 -7.38
N MET A 140 -24.82 45.92 -6.57
CA MET A 140 -25.56 47.14 -6.92
C MET A 140 -24.89 47.93 -8.07
N LEU A 141 -23.58 47.92 -8.14
CA LEU A 141 -22.82 48.57 -9.22
C LEU A 141 -22.96 47.87 -10.59
N GLU A 142 -23.48 46.66 -10.64
CA GLU A 142 -23.84 45.97 -11.88
C GLU A 142 -25.08 46.60 -12.58
N PHE A 143 -25.92 47.30 -11.82
CA PHE A 143 -27.16 47.91 -12.35
C PHE A 143 -26.93 49.29 -12.89
N SER A 144 -27.80 49.70 -13.84
CA SER A 144 -27.74 51.01 -14.45
C SER A 144 -27.96 52.13 -13.45
N LYS A 145 -27.21 53.21 -13.56
CA LYS A 145 -27.32 54.40 -12.76
C LYS A 145 -28.76 54.95 -12.79
N GLY A 146 -29.31 55.30 -11.66
CA GLY A 146 -30.69 55.76 -11.52
C GLY A 146 -31.70 54.65 -11.21
N THR A 147 -31.33 53.37 -11.23
CA THR A 147 -32.20 52.25 -10.89
C THR A 147 -32.58 52.36 -9.41
N ARG A 148 -33.90 52.35 -9.08
CA ARG A 148 -34.39 52.45 -7.71
C ARG A 148 -34.50 51.08 -7.07
N PHE A 149 -34.10 50.94 -5.80
CA PHE A 149 -34.24 49.75 -5.02
C PHE A 149 -34.48 50.05 -3.53
N VAL A 150 -34.88 49.03 -2.82
CA VAL A 150 -35.20 49.15 -1.38
C VAL A 150 -34.38 48.09 -0.62
N VAL A 151 -33.66 48.52 0.42
CA VAL A 151 -32.94 47.66 1.35
C VAL A 151 -33.90 47.27 2.49
N MET A 152 -34.03 45.98 2.70
CA MET A 152 -34.94 45.41 3.65
C MET A 152 -34.29 44.35 4.52
N ALA A 153 -34.73 44.16 5.74
CA ALA A 153 -34.36 43.11 6.66
C ALA A 153 -35.54 42.20 6.97
N PRO A 154 -35.41 40.88 6.93
CA PRO A 154 -36.48 39.98 7.42
C PRO A 154 -36.66 40.14 8.92
N ILE A 155 -37.90 40.15 9.36
CA ILE A 155 -38.22 40.28 10.79
C ILE A 155 -38.24 38.88 11.41
N HIS A 156 -37.30 38.62 12.30
CA HIS A 156 -37.25 37.41 13.14
C HIS A 156 -37.84 37.68 14.51
N LEU A 157 -38.79 36.86 14.94
CA LEU A 157 -39.37 36.99 16.26
C LEU A 157 -38.43 36.49 17.36
N HIS A 158 -38.13 37.32 18.35
CA HIS A 158 -37.41 36.87 19.54
C HIS A 158 -38.31 35.96 20.41
N GLU A 159 -37.70 34.97 21.09
CA GLU A 159 -38.44 34.08 21.99
C GLU A 159 -39.28 34.84 23.00
N GLY A 160 -40.59 34.54 22.99
CA GLY A 160 -41.56 35.15 23.92
C GLY A 160 -42.13 36.49 23.47
N ARG A 161 -41.78 37.01 22.28
CA ARG A 161 -42.41 38.25 21.76
C ARG A 161 -43.41 37.94 20.67
N THR A 162 -44.49 38.74 20.63
CA THR A 162 -45.43 38.73 19.52
C THR A 162 -44.94 39.68 18.41
N MET A 163 -45.42 39.48 17.17
CA MET A 163 -45.10 40.35 16.03
C MET A 163 -45.46 41.80 16.31
N GLU A 164 -46.58 42.02 16.98
CA GLU A 164 -47.03 43.35 17.37
C GLU A 164 -46.06 44.04 18.36
N GLN A 165 -45.54 43.30 19.32
CA GLN A 165 -44.56 43.83 20.26
C GLN A 165 -43.23 44.14 19.56
N GLN A 166 -42.80 43.26 18.65
CA GLN A 166 -41.57 43.48 17.86
C GLN A 166 -41.67 44.71 16.96
N LEU A 167 -42.81 44.90 16.29
CA LEU A 167 -43.03 46.07 15.44
C LEU A 167 -43.10 47.36 16.25
N LYS A 168 -43.69 47.37 17.45
CA LYS A 168 -43.66 48.52 18.38
C LYS A 168 -42.21 48.85 18.81
N THR A 169 -41.34 47.84 18.99
CA THR A 169 -39.93 48.07 19.30
C THR A 169 -39.24 48.78 18.12
N TYR A 170 -39.44 48.31 16.92
CA TYR A 170 -38.86 48.92 15.71
C TYR A 170 -39.38 50.35 15.49
N GLN A 171 -40.65 50.63 15.84
CA GLN A 171 -41.19 51.97 15.79
C GLN A 171 -40.51 52.92 16.80
N LEU A 172 -40.20 52.45 18.00
CA LEU A 172 -39.45 53.22 19.01
C LEU A 172 -38.00 53.47 18.57
N GLU A 173 -37.39 52.56 17.77
CA GLU A 173 -36.04 52.68 17.21
C GLU A 173 -36.03 53.59 15.98
N GLY A 174 -37.20 54.08 15.51
CA GLY A 174 -37.30 55.06 14.44
C GLY A 174 -37.68 54.51 13.07
N TYR A 175 -37.93 53.21 12.95
CA TYR A 175 -38.39 52.59 11.71
C TYR A 175 -39.87 52.89 11.48
N ALA A 176 -40.24 53.27 10.26
CA ALA A 176 -41.61 53.70 9.99
C ALA A 176 -42.40 52.76 9.06
N ARG A 177 -41.73 51.88 8.34
CA ARG A 177 -42.31 51.09 7.23
C ARG A 177 -41.89 49.66 7.22
N ILE A 178 -42.80 48.81 6.79
CA ILE A 178 -42.62 47.38 6.53
C ILE A 178 -43.06 47.06 5.10
N TYR A 179 -42.56 45.93 4.58
CA TYR A 179 -43.03 45.34 3.35
C TYR A 179 -43.71 44.00 3.69
N VAL A 180 -44.97 43.89 3.33
CA VAL A 180 -45.78 42.71 3.63
C VAL A 180 -46.79 42.49 2.51
N ASN A 181 -47.02 41.23 2.13
CA ASN A 181 -47.98 40.87 1.07
C ASN A 181 -47.76 41.65 -0.23
N ASN A 182 -46.52 41.84 -0.64
CA ASN A 182 -46.10 42.59 -1.82
C ASN A 182 -46.41 44.10 -1.84
N ASP A 183 -46.65 44.68 -0.67
CA ASP A 183 -46.97 46.10 -0.55
C ASP A 183 -46.22 46.77 0.61
N PHE A 184 -45.93 48.08 0.45
CA PHE A 184 -45.27 48.91 1.46
C PHE A 184 -46.31 49.54 2.38
N GLN A 185 -46.30 49.26 3.64
CA GLN A 185 -47.23 49.77 4.66
C GLN A 185 -46.48 50.49 5.78
N ARG A 186 -47.14 51.48 6.42
CA ARG A 186 -46.60 52.04 7.66
C ARG A 186 -46.85 51.06 8.82
N ILE A 187 -45.91 51.02 9.75
CA ILE A 187 -46.06 50.19 10.95
C ILE A 187 -47.34 50.58 11.75
N ASP A 188 -47.66 51.89 11.83
CA ASP A 188 -48.91 52.40 12.49
C ASP A 188 -50.15 51.80 11.84
N ASP A 189 -50.21 51.84 10.49
CA ASP A 189 -51.37 51.35 9.74
C ASP A 189 -51.53 49.83 9.84
N TYR A 190 -50.40 49.09 9.92
CA TYR A 190 -50.39 47.65 10.10
C TYR A 190 -50.86 47.25 11.51
N LEU A 191 -50.38 47.94 12.54
CA LEU A 191 -50.75 47.68 13.94
C LEU A 191 -52.25 48.10 14.26
N ALA A 192 -52.84 48.97 13.45
CA ALA A 192 -54.23 49.38 13.57
C ALA A 192 -55.26 48.39 12.94
N ARG A 193 -54.76 47.33 12.27
CA ARG A 193 -55.64 46.30 11.66
C ARG A 193 -56.12 45.29 12.67
N ASP A 194 -57.36 44.83 12.55
CA ASP A 194 -57.86 43.74 13.31
C ASP A 194 -57.13 42.42 13.00
N ALA A 195 -56.43 41.86 13.99
CA ALA A 195 -55.53 40.73 13.92
C ALA A 195 -56.17 39.36 13.61
N SER A 196 -57.46 39.30 13.23
CA SER A 196 -58.24 38.06 13.24
C SER A 196 -58.17 37.23 11.92
N ASN A 197 -57.48 37.67 10.85
CA ASN A 197 -57.67 37.00 9.55
C ASN A 197 -56.49 36.99 8.54
N THR A 198 -55.23 37.12 8.96
CA THR A 198 -54.13 37.06 7.99
C THR A 198 -52.98 36.16 8.49
N SER A 199 -52.77 35.08 7.83
CA SER A 199 -51.49 34.37 7.86
C SER A 199 -50.47 35.16 7.03
N ASP A 200 -49.92 36.25 7.62
CA ASP A 200 -48.90 37.05 6.93
C ASP A 200 -47.59 36.26 6.89
N THR A 201 -47.15 35.81 5.72
CA THR A 201 -45.89 35.14 5.49
C THR A 201 -44.88 36.15 4.91
N GLY A 202 -43.75 36.31 5.62
CA GLY A 202 -42.61 37.11 5.13
C GLY A 202 -42.81 38.61 5.30
N ILE A 203 -42.71 39.12 6.52
CA ILE A 203 -42.71 40.56 6.84
C ILE A 203 -41.27 41.04 6.86
N TYR A 204 -41.00 42.12 6.13
CA TYR A 204 -39.65 42.71 6.02
C TYR A 204 -39.68 44.13 6.57
N LEU A 205 -38.68 44.47 7.36
CA LEU A 205 -38.44 45.84 7.81
C LEU A 205 -37.78 46.64 6.70
N VAL A 206 -38.30 47.78 6.32
CA VAL A 206 -37.73 48.67 5.32
C VAL A 206 -36.64 49.52 5.98
N ILE A 207 -35.38 49.33 5.57
CA ILE A 207 -34.25 50.06 6.14
C ILE A 207 -34.01 51.34 5.39
N ASP A 208 -33.82 51.25 4.05
CA ASP A 208 -33.58 52.44 3.21
C ASP A 208 -34.13 52.24 1.80
N ARG A 209 -34.30 53.38 1.07
CA ARG A 209 -34.74 53.45 -0.32
C ARG A 209 -33.69 54.24 -1.11
N LEU A 210 -33.00 53.58 -1.97
CA LEU A 210 -31.83 54.12 -2.67
C LEU A 210 -32.03 54.08 -4.19
N SER A 211 -31.22 54.84 -4.87
CA SER A 211 -31.07 54.81 -6.34
C SER A 211 -29.61 54.58 -6.66
N VAL A 212 -29.32 53.60 -7.54
CA VAL A 212 -27.97 53.25 -7.93
C VAL A 212 -27.20 54.47 -8.45
N ASP A 213 -26.03 54.72 -7.85
CA ASP A 213 -25.06 55.71 -8.25
C ASP A 213 -23.63 55.19 -8.01
N ASP A 214 -22.66 55.77 -8.65
CA ASP A 214 -21.22 55.41 -8.54
C ASP A 214 -20.44 56.40 -7.64
N SER A 215 -21.18 57.36 -6.98
CA SER A 215 -20.56 58.33 -6.09
C SER A 215 -20.13 57.70 -4.76
N LYS A 216 -19.04 58.22 -4.16
CA LYS A 216 -18.56 57.78 -2.85
C LYS A 216 -19.61 57.89 -1.75
N ASP A 217 -20.45 58.95 -1.82
CA ASP A 217 -21.51 59.17 -0.85
C ASP A 217 -22.62 58.13 -0.96
N PHE A 218 -22.95 57.67 -2.14
CA PHE A 218 -23.88 56.57 -2.36
C PHE A 218 -23.33 55.25 -1.79
N ILE A 219 -22.06 54.93 -2.11
CA ILE A 219 -21.44 53.73 -1.64
C ILE A 219 -21.38 53.70 -0.10
N ALA A 220 -20.99 54.78 0.56
CA ALA A 220 -20.96 54.88 2.01
C ALA A 220 -22.36 54.67 2.62
N ARG A 221 -23.39 55.35 2.05
CA ARG A 221 -24.78 55.19 2.51
C ARG A 221 -25.32 53.78 2.28
N LEU A 222 -24.95 53.12 1.17
CA LEU A 222 -25.35 51.74 0.88
C LEU A 222 -24.72 50.77 1.89
N VAL A 223 -23.43 50.96 2.24
CA VAL A 223 -22.74 50.14 3.25
C VAL A 223 -23.43 50.30 4.61
N ASP A 224 -23.70 51.51 5.06
CA ASP A 224 -24.41 51.76 6.33
C ASP A 224 -25.81 51.14 6.36
N SER A 225 -26.54 51.23 5.25
CA SER A 225 -27.90 50.67 5.11
C SER A 225 -27.82 49.12 5.08
N ALA A 226 -26.83 48.57 4.43
CA ALA A 226 -26.60 47.12 4.37
C ALA A 226 -26.17 46.54 5.73
N GLU A 227 -25.28 47.22 6.46
CA GLU A 227 -24.89 46.86 7.83
C GLU A 227 -26.10 46.87 8.78
N THR A 228 -26.88 47.93 8.70
CA THR A 228 -28.15 48.04 9.48
C THR A 228 -29.12 46.94 9.12
N ALA A 229 -29.28 46.62 7.84
CA ALA A 229 -30.16 45.54 7.40
C ALA A 229 -29.68 44.15 7.85
N PHE A 230 -28.40 43.87 7.79
CA PHE A 230 -27.82 42.62 8.31
C PHE A 230 -27.94 42.53 9.85
N TYR A 231 -27.80 43.63 10.56
CA TYR A 231 -27.95 43.66 12.01
C TYR A 231 -29.39 43.34 12.40
N GLU A 232 -30.37 44.02 11.83
CA GLU A 232 -31.78 43.84 12.14
C GLU A 232 -32.35 42.50 11.65
N GLY A 233 -31.84 42.05 10.48
CA GLY A 233 -32.21 40.79 9.87
C GLY A 233 -31.45 39.57 10.40
N HIS A 234 -30.70 39.72 11.55
CA HIS A 234 -29.89 38.61 12.09
C HIS A 234 -28.97 37.93 11.08
N GLY A 235 -28.30 38.75 10.26
CA GLY A 235 -27.38 38.32 9.22
C GLY A 235 -28.03 38.10 7.86
N GLU A 236 -29.31 38.45 7.67
CA GLU A 236 -30.00 38.34 6.40
C GLU A 236 -30.43 39.71 5.90
N LEU A 237 -30.33 39.95 4.60
CA LEU A 237 -30.71 41.19 3.90
C LEU A 237 -31.41 40.85 2.59
N ARG A 238 -32.49 41.60 2.28
CA ARG A 238 -33.16 41.47 0.99
C ARG A 238 -33.21 42.81 0.28
N LEU A 239 -32.84 42.82 -0.97
CA LEU A 239 -33.02 43.97 -1.84
C LEU A 239 -34.23 43.75 -2.72
N LEU A 240 -35.10 44.77 -2.82
CA LEU A 240 -36.22 44.78 -3.74
C LEU A 240 -36.04 45.81 -4.84
N PHE A 241 -36.12 45.36 -6.07
CA PHE A 241 -36.25 46.20 -7.27
C PHE A 241 -37.71 46.17 -7.71
N PRO A 242 -38.40 47.29 -7.62
CA PRO A 242 -39.78 47.32 -8.03
C PRO A 242 -39.95 46.92 -9.52
N PRO A 243 -40.97 46.14 -9.92
CA PRO A 243 -42.09 45.80 -9.04
C PRO A 243 -41.89 44.57 -8.12
N THR A 244 -41.06 43.59 -8.49
CA THR A 244 -41.03 42.27 -7.79
C THR A 244 -39.72 41.46 -7.90
N ILE A 245 -38.61 42.11 -8.25
CA ILE A 245 -37.33 41.37 -8.32
C ILE A 245 -36.63 41.49 -6.98
N PHE A 246 -36.29 40.33 -6.40
CA PHE A 246 -35.61 40.23 -5.11
C PHE A 246 -34.21 39.70 -5.29
N TYR A 247 -33.27 40.19 -4.47
CA TYR A 247 -31.94 39.61 -4.26
C TYR A 247 -31.71 39.45 -2.79
N ASP A 248 -31.46 38.21 -2.38
CA ASP A 248 -31.21 37.85 -0.99
C ASP A 248 -29.72 37.74 -0.72
N PHE A 249 -29.26 38.29 0.39
CA PHE A 249 -27.90 38.20 0.89
C PHE A 249 -27.95 37.68 2.31
N SER A 250 -27.04 36.81 2.67
CA SER A 250 -26.92 36.25 4.01
C SER A 250 -25.47 36.25 4.46
N MET A 251 -25.19 36.73 5.64
CA MET A 251 -23.91 36.57 6.34
C MET A 251 -23.75 35.16 6.95
N LYS A 252 -24.83 34.37 6.95
CA LYS A 252 -24.84 33.02 7.42
C LYS A 252 -24.34 32.09 6.31
N PHE A 253 -23.61 31.04 6.69
CA PHE A 253 -23.14 30.03 5.73
C PHE A 253 -24.24 28.97 5.54
N GLU A 254 -25.31 29.35 4.87
CA GLU A 254 -26.54 28.56 4.73
C GLU A 254 -27.06 28.61 3.28
N ALA A 255 -27.59 27.48 2.81
CA ALA A 255 -28.31 27.39 1.54
C ALA A 255 -29.32 26.24 1.61
N ASP A 256 -30.44 26.36 0.89
CA ASP A 256 -31.51 25.36 0.80
C ASP A 256 -32.02 24.86 2.16
N GLY A 257 -32.01 25.75 3.18
CA GLY A 257 -32.42 25.43 4.55
C GLY A 257 -31.43 24.57 5.35
N MET A 258 -30.20 24.40 4.84
CA MET A 258 -29.11 23.73 5.52
C MET A 258 -28.04 24.72 5.94
N THR A 259 -27.52 24.56 7.15
CA THR A 259 -26.35 25.29 7.64
C THR A 259 -25.10 24.47 7.32
N PHE A 260 -24.08 25.13 6.77
CA PHE A 260 -22.81 24.51 6.40
C PHE A 260 -21.68 24.95 7.35
N GLU A 261 -20.68 24.08 7.51
CA GLU A 261 -19.45 24.44 8.23
C GLU A 261 -18.48 25.10 7.22
N GLU A 262 -17.78 26.15 7.67
CA GLU A 262 -16.72 26.76 6.87
C GLU A 262 -15.58 25.79 6.65
N PRO A 263 -15.00 25.73 5.44
CA PRO A 263 -13.87 24.88 5.16
C PRO A 263 -12.70 25.15 6.11
N SER A 264 -12.26 24.13 6.82
CA SER A 264 -11.10 24.17 7.71
C SER A 264 -10.19 22.98 7.45
N ASP A 265 -8.90 23.10 7.79
CA ASP A 265 -7.95 22.00 7.62
C ASP A 265 -8.34 20.75 8.43
N GLN A 266 -9.01 20.93 9.56
CA GLN A 266 -9.50 19.83 10.40
C GLN A 266 -10.69 19.10 9.80
N MET A 267 -11.55 19.79 9.05
CA MET A 267 -12.68 19.20 8.32
C MET A 267 -12.22 18.11 7.34
N PHE A 268 -11.02 18.27 6.75
CA PHE A 268 -10.43 17.32 5.81
C PHE A 268 -9.46 16.34 6.47
N SER A 269 -9.37 16.30 7.81
CA SER A 269 -8.52 15.37 8.53
C SER A 269 -9.32 14.18 9.05
N PHE A 270 -9.07 12.99 8.49
CA PHE A 270 -9.66 11.75 9.00
C PHE A 270 -9.03 11.28 10.34
N ASN A 271 -7.97 11.95 10.81
CA ASN A 271 -7.38 11.73 12.14
C ASN A 271 -7.96 12.65 13.20
N SER A 272 -8.70 13.69 12.80
CA SER A 272 -9.41 14.60 13.71
C SER A 272 -10.88 14.16 13.89
N PRO A 273 -11.43 14.21 15.11
CA PRO A 273 -12.87 13.97 15.33
C PRO A 273 -13.78 14.90 14.53
N VAL A 274 -13.29 16.08 14.16
CA VAL A 274 -14.03 17.08 13.36
C VAL A 274 -14.28 16.57 11.95
N GLY A 275 -13.25 16.00 11.27
CA GLY A 275 -13.35 15.56 9.88
C GLY A 275 -13.58 14.07 9.70
N ALA A 276 -13.31 13.25 10.72
CA ALA A 276 -13.45 11.80 10.62
C ALA A 276 -14.91 11.36 10.47
N CYS A 277 -15.17 10.40 9.60
CA CYS A 277 -16.48 9.76 9.52
C CYS A 277 -16.88 9.18 10.90
N PRO A 278 -18.06 9.54 11.45
CA PRO A 278 -18.43 9.13 12.79
C PRO A 278 -18.66 7.62 12.94
N GLU A 279 -18.98 6.91 11.86
CA GLU A 279 -19.25 5.49 11.90
C GLU A 279 -17.94 4.66 11.90
N CYS A 280 -17.01 4.95 11.01
CA CYS A 280 -15.73 4.23 10.94
C CYS A 280 -14.59 4.94 11.67
N GLN A 281 -14.82 6.09 12.27
CA GLN A 281 -13.82 6.89 13.02
C GLN A 281 -12.51 7.11 12.21
N GLY A 282 -12.62 7.36 10.91
CA GLY A 282 -11.50 7.62 10.04
C GLY A 282 -10.77 6.36 9.53
N PHE A 283 -11.24 5.16 9.83
CA PHE A 283 -10.64 3.93 9.29
C PHE A 283 -11.06 3.60 7.85
N GLY A 284 -12.20 4.13 7.39
CA GLY A 284 -12.76 3.87 6.07
C GLY A 284 -13.39 2.48 5.91
N ARG A 285 -13.20 1.59 6.90
CA ARG A 285 -13.70 0.22 6.92
C ARG A 285 -14.32 -0.11 8.27
N ILE A 286 -15.30 -0.99 8.24
CA ILE A 286 -15.97 -1.54 9.42
C ILE A 286 -16.01 -3.07 9.34
N ILE A 287 -16.34 -3.71 10.44
CA ILE A 287 -16.64 -5.14 10.44
C ILE A 287 -18.11 -5.28 10.04
N GLY A 288 -18.35 -5.59 8.79
CA GLY A 288 -19.69 -5.76 8.19
C GLY A 288 -19.87 -7.12 7.56
N ILE A 289 -20.98 -7.30 6.83
CA ILE A 289 -21.21 -8.47 5.99
C ILE A 289 -20.39 -8.29 4.71
N ASP A 290 -19.50 -9.23 4.43
CA ASP A 290 -18.61 -9.17 3.27
C ASP A 290 -19.29 -9.77 2.03
N GLU A 291 -19.46 -8.94 1.01
CA GLU A 291 -20.07 -9.35 -0.27
C GLU A 291 -19.37 -10.57 -0.89
N LYS A 292 -18.04 -10.61 -0.83
CA LYS A 292 -17.25 -11.73 -1.37
C LYS A 292 -17.46 -13.04 -0.62
N LEU A 293 -17.82 -12.97 0.65
CA LEU A 293 -18.17 -14.15 1.43
C LEU A 293 -19.61 -14.61 1.20
N VAL A 294 -20.51 -13.67 0.88
CA VAL A 294 -21.92 -13.96 0.60
C VAL A 294 -22.10 -14.45 -0.85
N ILE A 295 -21.43 -13.80 -1.81
CA ILE A 295 -21.46 -14.11 -3.24
C ILE A 295 -20.02 -14.38 -3.71
N PRO A 296 -19.46 -15.55 -3.39
CA PRO A 296 -18.06 -15.85 -3.73
C PRO A 296 -17.87 -16.24 -5.20
N ASN A 297 -18.92 -16.60 -5.92
CA ASN A 297 -18.85 -16.90 -7.33
C ASN A 297 -19.88 -16.05 -8.09
N THR A 298 -19.40 -15.01 -8.74
CA THR A 298 -20.21 -14.03 -9.48
C THR A 298 -20.67 -14.54 -10.84
N THR A 299 -20.13 -15.69 -11.30
CA THR A 299 -20.56 -16.34 -12.56
C THR A 299 -21.85 -17.12 -12.42
N LEU A 300 -22.29 -17.39 -11.20
CA LEU A 300 -23.56 -18.05 -10.93
C LEU A 300 -24.69 -17.02 -10.90
N SER A 301 -25.87 -17.45 -11.34
CA SER A 301 -27.10 -16.71 -11.17
C SER A 301 -27.67 -16.89 -9.75
N VAL A 302 -28.67 -16.08 -9.38
CA VAL A 302 -29.40 -16.29 -8.12
C VAL A 302 -30.08 -17.66 -8.10
N TYR A 303 -30.63 -18.07 -9.26
CA TYR A 303 -31.24 -19.38 -9.41
C TYR A 303 -30.21 -20.52 -9.21
N ASP A 304 -29.01 -20.39 -9.75
CA ASP A 304 -27.93 -21.37 -9.59
C ASP A 304 -27.28 -21.34 -8.21
N GLY A 305 -27.68 -20.40 -7.36
CA GLY A 305 -27.22 -20.31 -5.97
C GLY A 305 -25.97 -19.46 -5.77
N CYS A 306 -25.84 -18.32 -6.44
CA CYS A 306 -24.72 -17.38 -6.19
C CYS A 306 -24.66 -16.90 -4.73
N VAL A 307 -25.81 -16.79 -4.04
CA VAL A 307 -25.92 -16.37 -2.65
C VAL A 307 -25.72 -17.55 -1.70
N VAL A 308 -24.49 -17.73 -1.23
CA VAL A 308 -24.09 -18.94 -0.46
C VAL A 308 -24.74 -19.01 0.91
N CYS A 309 -25.10 -17.88 1.52
CA CYS A 309 -25.78 -17.86 2.82
C CYS A 309 -27.20 -18.44 2.77
N TRP A 310 -27.78 -18.58 1.58
CA TRP A 310 -29.07 -19.23 1.33
C TRP A 310 -28.95 -20.73 1.01
N HIS A 311 -27.74 -21.31 1.11
CA HIS A 311 -27.55 -22.76 0.93
C HIS A 311 -27.92 -23.55 2.19
N GLY A 312 -28.25 -24.82 2.01
CA GLY A 312 -28.67 -25.75 3.06
C GLY A 312 -30.20 -25.86 3.19
N GLU A 313 -30.69 -26.97 3.73
CA GLU A 313 -32.11 -27.33 3.73
C GLU A 313 -33.04 -26.24 4.28
N ARG A 314 -32.67 -25.60 5.38
CA ARG A 314 -33.49 -24.53 6.00
C ARG A 314 -33.36 -23.17 5.33
N MET A 315 -32.16 -22.84 4.80
CA MET A 315 -31.92 -21.52 4.22
C MET A 315 -32.29 -21.46 2.73
N LYS A 316 -32.45 -22.60 2.07
CA LYS A 316 -32.94 -22.70 0.68
C LYS A 316 -34.28 -22.02 0.50
N GLU A 317 -35.13 -22.01 1.51
CA GLU A 317 -36.43 -21.33 1.49
C GLU A 317 -36.30 -19.83 1.16
N TRP A 318 -35.22 -19.17 1.59
CA TRP A 318 -34.94 -17.75 1.25
C TRP A 318 -34.68 -17.56 -0.23
N LYS A 319 -33.87 -18.45 -0.85
CA LYS A 319 -33.66 -18.44 -2.29
C LYS A 319 -34.96 -18.62 -3.07
N ASP A 320 -35.73 -19.64 -2.69
CA ASP A 320 -36.99 -19.96 -3.34
C ASP A 320 -38.03 -18.82 -3.14
N TRP A 321 -38.01 -18.17 -1.97
CA TRP A 321 -38.85 -17.02 -1.68
C TRP A 321 -38.42 -15.79 -2.50
N PHE A 322 -37.14 -15.50 -2.58
CA PHE A 322 -36.61 -14.44 -3.44
C PHE A 322 -36.96 -14.66 -4.91
N CYS A 323 -36.70 -15.85 -5.46
CA CYS A 323 -36.94 -16.16 -6.86
C CYS A 323 -38.46 -16.03 -7.23
N ARG A 324 -39.36 -16.43 -6.32
CA ARG A 324 -40.82 -16.28 -6.54
C ARG A 324 -41.27 -14.83 -6.57
N ASN A 325 -40.68 -13.96 -5.72
CA ASN A 325 -41.05 -12.54 -5.70
C ASN A 325 -40.35 -11.76 -6.82
N ALA A 326 -39.09 -12.07 -7.10
CA ALA A 326 -38.30 -11.43 -8.13
C ALA A 326 -38.91 -11.62 -9.55
N ALA A 327 -39.53 -12.78 -9.79
CA ALA A 327 -40.23 -13.06 -11.07
C ALA A 327 -41.44 -12.13 -11.33
N LYS A 328 -42.02 -11.54 -10.29
CA LYS A 328 -43.15 -10.59 -10.41
C LYS A 328 -42.74 -9.19 -10.82
N ASP A 329 -41.48 -8.84 -10.60
CA ASP A 329 -40.94 -7.49 -10.73
C ASP A 329 -39.81 -7.43 -11.78
N ASP A 330 -39.76 -8.37 -12.74
CA ASP A 330 -38.80 -8.45 -13.85
C ASP A 330 -37.32 -8.54 -13.45
N PHE A 331 -37.01 -9.16 -12.31
CA PHE A 331 -35.63 -9.43 -11.94
C PHE A 331 -35.07 -10.62 -12.72
N PRO A 332 -33.89 -10.52 -13.38
CA PRO A 332 -33.33 -11.60 -14.19
C PRO A 332 -32.65 -12.69 -13.34
N ILE A 333 -33.46 -13.59 -12.75
CA ILE A 333 -32.97 -14.63 -11.80
C ILE A 333 -31.98 -15.63 -12.39
N PHE A 334 -31.96 -15.81 -13.72
CA PHE A 334 -31.05 -16.72 -14.42
C PHE A 334 -29.79 -16.06 -14.94
N GLU A 335 -29.68 -14.74 -14.85
CA GLU A 335 -28.49 -14.01 -15.28
C GLU A 335 -27.37 -14.10 -14.24
N PRO A 336 -26.12 -14.38 -14.65
CA PRO A 336 -24.97 -14.36 -13.75
C PRO A 336 -24.88 -13.04 -12.97
N TYR A 337 -24.55 -13.11 -11.66
CA TYR A 337 -24.48 -11.93 -10.80
C TYR A 337 -23.57 -10.83 -11.37
N MET A 338 -22.45 -11.21 -12.02
CA MET A 338 -21.53 -10.25 -12.64
C MET A 338 -22.18 -9.41 -13.75
N ASN A 339 -23.18 -9.93 -14.46
CA ASN A 339 -23.86 -9.26 -15.56
C ASN A 339 -25.07 -8.43 -15.10
N LEU A 340 -25.52 -8.61 -13.85
CA LEU A 340 -26.63 -7.83 -13.30
C LEU A 340 -26.30 -6.33 -13.29
N SER A 341 -27.28 -5.51 -13.66
CA SER A 341 -27.18 -4.06 -13.51
C SER A 341 -27.04 -3.65 -12.05
N GLN A 342 -26.46 -2.50 -11.77
CA GLN A 342 -26.31 -2.02 -10.40
C GLN A 342 -27.65 -1.95 -9.66
N LYS A 343 -28.72 -1.53 -10.34
CA LYS A 343 -30.08 -1.52 -9.82
C LYS A 343 -30.54 -2.91 -9.34
N HIS A 344 -30.24 -3.97 -10.10
CA HIS A 344 -30.59 -5.35 -9.72
C HIS A 344 -29.71 -5.85 -8.56
N LYS A 345 -28.41 -5.48 -8.53
CA LYS A 345 -27.52 -5.79 -7.40
C LYS A 345 -28.02 -5.13 -6.13
N ASP A 346 -28.34 -3.84 -6.18
CA ASP A 346 -28.88 -3.10 -5.04
C ASP A 346 -30.20 -3.71 -4.55
N TRP A 347 -31.05 -4.15 -5.47
CA TRP A 347 -32.26 -4.84 -5.09
C TRP A 347 -32.00 -6.19 -4.39
N LEU A 348 -31.11 -7.01 -4.93
CA LEU A 348 -30.76 -8.29 -4.28
C LEU A 348 -30.20 -8.07 -2.85
N TRP A 349 -29.42 -7.01 -2.66
CA TRP A 349 -28.83 -6.68 -1.38
C TRP A 349 -29.79 -5.99 -0.41
N HIS A 350 -30.43 -4.93 -0.85
CA HIS A 350 -31.15 -3.96 0.02
C HIS A 350 -32.67 -3.99 -0.15
N GLY A 351 -33.19 -4.73 -1.13
CA GLY A 351 -34.58 -4.69 -1.49
C GLY A 351 -34.95 -3.52 -2.40
N LEU A 352 -36.21 -3.46 -2.86
CA LEU A 352 -36.69 -2.32 -3.64
C LEU A 352 -36.87 -1.07 -2.78
N PRO A 353 -36.64 0.14 -3.31
CA PRO A 353 -36.86 1.39 -2.58
C PRO A 353 -38.26 1.56 -2.02
N SER A 354 -39.27 0.98 -2.70
CA SER A 354 -40.66 0.92 -2.26
C SER A 354 -40.86 0.05 -1.02
N ASP A 355 -39.91 -0.84 -0.71
CA ASP A 355 -40.01 -1.84 0.35
C ASP A 355 -39.23 -1.48 1.61
N LYS A 356 -38.64 -0.25 1.69
CA LYS A 356 -37.94 0.21 2.88
C LYS A 356 -38.81 0.09 4.13
N GLY A 357 -38.43 -0.84 5.02
CA GLY A 357 -39.17 -1.14 6.25
C GLY A 357 -40.14 -2.31 6.15
N ASN A 358 -40.39 -2.88 4.97
CA ASN A 358 -41.22 -4.07 4.81
C ASN A 358 -40.37 -5.35 4.93
N LYS A 359 -40.39 -5.98 6.11
CA LYS A 359 -39.66 -7.22 6.40
C LYS A 359 -40.26 -8.45 5.65
N GLU A 360 -41.35 -8.27 4.91
CA GLU A 360 -42.03 -9.35 4.19
C GLU A 360 -41.43 -9.66 2.80
N ARG A 361 -40.45 -8.89 2.34
CA ARG A 361 -39.77 -9.18 1.06
C ARG A 361 -38.34 -9.66 1.29
N PRO A 362 -37.94 -10.76 0.61
CA PRO A 362 -36.62 -11.34 0.76
C PRO A 362 -35.53 -10.52 0.06
N CYS A 363 -34.49 -10.16 0.80
CA CYS A 363 -33.23 -9.65 0.27
C CYS A 363 -32.10 -10.11 1.20
N ILE A 364 -30.84 -9.84 0.84
CA ILE A 364 -29.70 -10.27 1.67
C ILE A 364 -29.71 -9.56 3.02
N ASP A 365 -30.05 -8.28 3.07
CA ASP A 365 -30.10 -7.52 4.34
C ASP A 365 -31.18 -8.06 5.29
N THR A 366 -32.39 -8.31 4.80
CA THR A 366 -33.45 -8.90 5.63
C THR A 366 -33.10 -10.28 6.15
N PHE A 367 -32.35 -11.08 5.36
CA PHE A 367 -31.81 -12.36 5.82
C PHE A 367 -30.85 -12.17 6.98
N PHE A 368 -29.89 -11.24 6.87
CA PHE A 368 -28.94 -10.99 7.96
C PHE A 368 -29.58 -10.31 9.17
N ASP A 369 -30.64 -9.53 9.00
CA ASP A 369 -31.43 -9.01 10.10
C ASP A 369 -32.08 -10.14 10.90
N MET A 370 -32.68 -11.11 10.20
CA MET A 370 -33.21 -12.32 10.85
C MET A 370 -32.09 -13.09 11.58
N VAL A 371 -30.89 -13.20 11.00
CA VAL A 371 -29.74 -13.85 11.65
C VAL A 371 -29.32 -13.06 12.90
N ARG A 372 -29.31 -11.73 12.84
CA ARG A 372 -29.00 -10.84 13.99
C ARG A 372 -30.04 -10.96 15.11
N GLU A 373 -31.32 -11.01 14.79
CA GLU A 373 -32.40 -11.18 15.76
C GLU A 373 -32.32 -12.52 16.52
N ASN A 374 -31.77 -13.56 15.84
CA ASN A 374 -31.64 -14.90 16.40
C ASN A 374 -30.25 -15.22 16.99
N GLN A 375 -29.39 -14.22 17.23
CA GLN A 375 -28.00 -14.43 17.74
C GLN A 375 -27.91 -15.13 19.09
N TYR A 376 -29.00 -15.22 19.86
CA TYR A 376 -29.06 -16.00 21.10
C TYR A 376 -28.82 -17.50 20.86
N LYS A 377 -29.02 -18.00 19.63
CA LYS A 377 -28.71 -19.38 19.22
C LYS A 377 -27.30 -19.46 18.63
N ILE A 378 -26.49 -20.43 19.09
CA ILE A 378 -25.08 -20.62 18.66
C ILE A 378 -24.95 -20.68 17.14
N GLN A 379 -25.83 -21.40 16.45
CA GLN A 379 -25.80 -21.61 15.01
C GLN A 379 -25.84 -20.28 14.21
N TYR A 380 -26.66 -19.32 14.65
CA TYR A 380 -26.77 -18.02 13.99
C TYR A 380 -25.57 -17.11 14.31
N ARG A 381 -24.96 -17.24 15.50
CA ARG A 381 -23.68 -16.54 15.81
C ARG A 381 -22.56 -17.05 14.93
N VAL A 382 -22.43 -18.37 14.75
CA VAL A 382 -21.44 -18.98 13.87
C VAL A 382 -21.68 -18.57 12.41
N MET A 383 -22.94 -18.56 11.97
CA MET A 383 -23.33 -18.12 10.62
C MET A 383 -22.92 -16.66 10.41
N LEU A 384 -23.27 -15.77 11.33
CA LEU A 384 -22.91 -14.35 11.22
C LEU A 384 -21.39 -14.15 11.20
N ALA A 385 -20.64 -14.88 12.04
CA ALA A 385 -19.18 -14.82 12.08
C ALA A 385 -18.53 -15.28 10.76
N ARG A 386 -19.14 -16.25 10.07
CA ARG A 386 -18.66 -16.78 8.76
C ARG A 386 -18.70 -15.72 7.66
N TYR A 387 -19.71 -14.85 7.67
CA TYR A 387 -19.93 -13.85 6.62
C TYR A 387 -19.46 -12.44 7.01
N ARG A 388 -18.92 -12.26 8.22
CA ARG A 388 -18.31 -11.00 8.65
C ARG A 388 -16.91 -10.86 8.11
N GLY A 389 -16.63 -9.69 7.54
CA GLY A 389 -15.32 -9.31 7.03
C GLY A 389 -15.07 -7.81 7.21
N LYS A 390 -13.90 -7.35 6.78
CA LYS A 390 -13.59 -5.92 6.71
C LYS A 390 -14.21 -5.35 5.43
N THR A 391 -15.33 -4.65 5.56
CA THR A 391 -16.05 -4.01 4.46
C THR A 391 -15.81 -2.51 4.44
N ASN A 392 -16.04 -1.88 3.29
CA ASN A 392 -16.05 -0.42 3.23
C ASN A 392 -17.16 0.13 4.13
N CYS A 393 -16.89 1.24 4.79
CA CYS A 393 -17.89 1.90 5.63
C CYS A 393 -19.07 2.36 4.76
N PRO A 394 -20.32 2.03 5.10
CA PRO A 394 -21.50 2.39 4.30
C PRO A 394 -21.77 3.89 4.28
N LYS A 395 -21.28 4.64 5.26
CA LYS A 395 -21.50 6.10 5.36
C LYS A 395 -20.51 6.89 4.52
N CYS A 396 -19.20 6.55 4.59
CA CYS A 396 -18.17 7.27 3.86
C CYS A 396 -17.65 6.53 2.63
N HIS A 397 -18.16 5.34 2.30
CA HIS A 397 -17.73 4.52 1.16
C HIS A 397 -16.21 4.34 1.03
N GLY A 398 -15.50 4.36 2.17
CA GLY A 398 -14.04 4.21 2.23
C GLY A 398 -13.25 5.51 2.14
N THR A 399 -13.89 6.67 2.01
CA THR A 399 -13.22 8.00 1.96
C THR A 399 -12.67 8.44 3.32
N ARG A 400 -13.19 7.90 4.44
CA ARG A 400 -12.82 8.15 5.84
C ARG A 400 -13.27 9.48 6.40
N LEU A 401 -13.68 10.42 5.56
CA LEU A 401 -14.18 11.74 5.95
C LEU A 401 -15.69 11.74 6.18
N LYS A 402 -16.16 12.76 6.85
CA LYS A 402 -17.60 13.08 6.92
C LYS A 402 -18.13 13.43 5.52
N PRO A 403 -19.42 13.17 5.22
CA PRO A 403 -20.02 13.55 3.94
C PRO A 403 -19.96 15.06 3.65
N GLU A 404 -19.92 15.89 4.68
CA GLU A 404 -19.83 17.35 4.58
C GLU A 404 -18.54 17.81 3.89
N ALA A 405 -17.44 17.04 3.97
CA ALA A 405 -16.20 17.32 3.25
C ALA A 405 -16.37 17.23 1.73
N ASP A 406 -17.35 16.48 1.24
CA ASP A 406 -17.62 16.34 -0.21
C ASP A 406 -18.35 17.54 -0.81
N TYR A 407 -18.94 18.38 0.04
CA TYR A 407 -19.59 19.60 -0.40
C TYR A 407 -18.59 20.66 -0.83
N VAL A 408 -17.35 20.57 -0.34
CA VAL A 408 -16.27 21.51 -0.67
C VAL A 408 -15.55 21.03 -1.92
N LYS A 409 -15.48 21.86 -2.96
CA LYS A 409 -14.90 21.50 -4.26
C LYS A 409 -13.91 22.56 -4.74
N ILE A 410 -12.92 22.11 -5.50
CA ILE A 410 -12.01 22.92 -6.29
C ILE A 410 -12.12 22.41 -7.71
N GLY A 411 -12.37 23.29 -8.70
CA GLY A 411 -12.53 22.87 -10.10
C GLY A 411 -13.55 21.73 -10.28
N GLY A 412 -14.64 21.74 -9.51
CA GLY A 412 -15.71 20.76 -9.56
C GLY A 412 -15.43 19.40 -8.90
N ARG A 413 -14.27 19.21 -8.23
CA ARG A 413 -13.88 17.97 -7.54
C ARG A 413 -13.72 18.18 -6.04
N SER A 414 -14.18 17.21 -5.26
CA SER A 414 -13.93 17.15 -3.82
C SER A 414 -12.56 16.51 -3.50
N ILE A 415 -12.07 16.68 -2.28
CA ILE A 415 -10.84 16.00 -1.84
C ILE A 415 -10.98 14.48 -1.91
N THR A 416 -12.16 13.94 -1.63
CA THR A 416 -12.44 12.50 -1.65
C THR A 416 -12.41 11.93 -3.07
N ASP A 417 -12.89 12.69 -4.07
CA ASP A 417 -12.74 12.33 -5.48
C ASP A 417 -11.27 12.19 -5.86
N LEU A 418 -10.46 13.19 -5.50
CA LEU A 418 -9.03 13.21 -5.87
C LEU A 418 -8.25 12.06 -5.24
N VAL A 419 -8.48 11.75 -3.96
CA VAL A 419 -7.71 10.68 -3.29
C VAL A 419 -8.08 9.28 -3.76
N GLN A 420 -9.24 9.11 -4.37
CA GLN A 420 -9.67 7.83 -4.95
C GLN A 420 -9.17 7.63 -6.39
N MET A 421 -8.74 8.68 -7.07
CA MET A 421 -8.19 8.58 -8.41
C MET A 421 -6.76 8.03 -8.39
N PRO A 422 -6.33 7.34 -9.47
CA PRO A 422 -4.91 7.06 -9.70
C PRO A 422 -4.09 8.35 -9.77
N VAL A 423 -2.86 8.31 -9.23
CA VAL A 423 -1.95 9.48 -9.18
C VAL A 423 -1.77 10.13 -10.54
N VAL A 424 -1.70 9.33 -11.62
CA VAL A 424 -1.59 9.87 -12.99
C VAL A 424 -2.77 10.79 -13.35
N LYS A 425 -4.00 10.38 -13.00
CA LYS A 425 -5.20 11.19 -13.27
C LYS A 425 -5.29 12.43 -12.36
N VAL A 426 -4.82 12.30 -11.11
CA VAL A 426 -4.74 13.44 -10.19
C VAL A 426 -3.77 14.49 -10.75
N LYS A 427 -2.60 14.05 -11.25
CA LYS A 427 -1.63 14.97 -11.89
C LYS A 427 -2.20 15.67 -13.11
N GLU A 428 -2.82 14.90 -14.02
CA GLU A 428 -3.49 15.45 -15.22
C GLU A 428 -4.57 16.47 -14.86
N TRP A 429 -5.33 16.24 -13.80
CA TRP A 429 -6.34 17.16 -13.33
C TRP A 429 -5.72 18.46 -12.81
N PHE A 430 -4.64 18.38 -11.99
CA PHE A 430 -3.95 19.58 -11.51
C PHE A 430 -3.28 20.38 -12.63
N GLU A 431 -2.89 19.75 -13.74
CA GLU A 431 -2.33 20.46 -14.91
C GLU A 431 -3.38 21.24 -15.68
N ARG A 432 -4.63 20.73 -15.71
CA ARG A 432 -5.77 21.37 -16.41
C ARG A 432 -6.60 22.27 -15.50
N LEU A 433 -6.26 22.37 -14.23
CA LEU A 433 -7.01 23.16 -13.26
C LEU A 433 -6.87 24.65 -13.57
N GLU A 434 -7.98 25.29 -13.89
CA GLU A 434 -8.12 26.73 -14.05
C GLU A 434 -8.70 27.30 -12.75
N LEU A 435 -8.05 28.29 -12.19
CA LEU A 435 -8.44 29.01 -10.99
C LEU A 435 -8.56 30.50 -11.33
N ASP A 436 -9.38 31.22 -10.59
CA ASP A 436 -9.37 32.68 -10.64
C ASP A 436 -8.05 33.26 -10.10
N GLU A 437 -7.80 34.55 -10.32
CA GLU A 437 -6.54 35.21 -9.94
C GLU A 437 -6.30 35.14 -8.41
N HIS A 438 -7.37 35.27 -7.62
CA HIS A 438 -7.31 35.28 -6.17
C HIS A 438 -6.92 33.89 -5.62
N ASP A 439 -7.63 32.84 -6.02
CA ASP A 439 -7.38 31.46 -5.62
C ASP A 439 -6.02 30.96 -6.13
N ALA A 440 -5.63 31.38 -7.34
CA ALA A 440 -4.32 31.05 -7.91
C ALA A 440 -3.17 31.63 -7.08
N GLU A 441 -3.29 32.86 -6.59
CA GLU A 441 -2.28 33.49 -5.75
C GLU A 441 -2.17 32.81 -4.36
N ILE A 442 -3.31 32.57 -3.70
CA ILE A 442 -3.36 31.90 -2.41
C ILE A 442 -2.83 30.47 -2.51
N GLY A 443 -3.23 29.73 -3.55
CA GLY A 443 -2.88 28.32 -3.75
C GLY A 443 -1.49 28.09 -4.32
N LYS A 444 -0.80 29.07 -4.86
CA LYS A 444 0.43 28.96 -5.66
C LYS A 444 1.49 28.04 -5.07
N ARG A 445 1.85 28.24 -3.80
CA ARG A 445 2.87 27.44 -3.13
C ARG A 445 2.41 26.00 -2.91
N LEU A 446 1.16 25.81 -2.47
CA LEU A 446 0.59 24.48 -2.23
C LEU A 446 0.48 23.68 -3.53
N LEU A 447 0.03 24.31 -4.61
CA LEU A 447 -0.06 23.70 -5.94
C LEU A 447 1.32 23.28 -6.48
N THR A 448 2.36 24.10 -6.26
CA THR A 448 3.73 23.75 -6.66
C THR A 448 4.20 22.50 -5.92
N GLU A 449 4.01 22.43 -4.61
CA GLU A 449 4.40 21.28 -3.79
C GLU A 449 3.63 20.01 -4.17
N ILE A 450 2.32 20.13 -4.37
CA ILE A 450 1.48 18.98 -4.79
C ILE A 450 1.94 18.47 -6.16
N LYS A 451 2.09 19.37 -7.14
CA LYS A 451 2.50 18.99 -8.51
C LYS A 451 3.87 18.33 -8.54
N SER A 452 4.82 18.82 -7.74
CA SER A 452 6.17 18.26 -7.62
C SER A 452 6.14 16.86 -7.02
N ARG A 453 5.46 16.65 -5.88
CA ARG A 453 5.34 15.33 -5.24
C ARG A 453 4.59 14.30 -6.09
N LEU A 454 3.54 14.74 -6.80
CA LEU A 454 2.84 13.87 -7.76
C LEU A 454 3.78 13.45 -8.89
N GLN A 455 4.64 14.37 -9.39
CA GLN A 455 5.63 14.07 -10.41
C GLN A 455 6.63 13.02 -9.92
N PHE A 456 7.17 13.17 -8.72
CA PHE A 456 8.09 12.17 -8.15
C PHE A 456 7.44 10.78 -8.05
N LEU A 457 6.15 10.67 -7.68
CA LEU A 457 5.44 9.39 -7.69
C LEU A 457 5.34 8.78 -9.10
N LEU A 458 5.17 9.60 -10.14
CA LEU A 458 5.16 9.15 -11.53
C LEU A 458 6.54 8.69 -11.99
N ASP A 459 7.58 9.42 -11.62
CA ASP A 459 8.97 9.14 -12.00
C ASP A 459 9.48 7.82 -11.40
N VAL A 460 9.01 7.45 -10.20
CA VAL A 460 9.31 6.13 -9.60
C VAL A 460 8.34 5.02 -10.02
N GLY A 461 7.45 5.28 -11.01
CA GLY A 461 6.56 4.26 -11.56
C GLY A 461 5.34 3.91 -10.69
N LEU A 462 4.92 4.79 -9.75
CA LEU A 462 3.78 4.56 -8.85
C LEU A 462 2.48 5.26 -9.31
N GLY A 463 2.38 5.67 -10.55
CA GLY A 463 1.25 6.42 -11.10
C GLY A 463 -0.11 5.69 -11.05
N TYR A 464 -0.09 4.36 -10.94
CA TYR A 464 -1.29 3.53 -10.81
C TYR A 464 -1.89 3.49 -9.41
N LEU A 465 -1.13 3.92 -8.39
CA LEU A 465 -1.63 3.96 -7.02
C LEU A 465 -2.65 5.07 -6.82
N THR A 466 -3.54 4.89 -5.85
CA THR A 466 -4.43 5.95 -5.35
C THR A 466 -3.89 6.52 -4.04
N LEU A 467 -4.10 7.82 -3.79
CA LEU A 467 -3.63 8.46 -2.56
C LEU A 467 -4.32 7.88 -1.31
N ASN A 468 -5.52 7.33 -1.45
CA ASN A 468 -6.27 6.69 -0.35
C ASN A 468 -5.85 5.23 -0.08
N ARG A 469 -4.95 4.64 -0.88
CA ARG A 469 -4.47 3.27 -0.64
C ARG A 469 -3.74 3.16 0.69
N LEU A 470 -4.07 2.15 1.48
CA LEU A 470 -3.47 1.89 2.79
C LEU A 470 -1.99 1.51 2.65
N SER A 471 -1.13 2.12 3.46
CA SER A 471 0.32 1.84 3.45
C SER A 471 0.65 0.39 3.79
N ASN A 472 -0.12 -0.26 4.65
CA ASN A 472 0.07 -1.68 5.01
C ASN A 472 -0.36 -2.68 3.92
N THR A 473 -0.92 -2.21 2.80
CA THR A 473 -1.27 -3.05 1.62
C THR A 473 -0.25 -2.93 0.50
N LEU A 474 0.78 -2.12 0.69
CA LEU A 474 1.85 -1.91 -0.27
C LEU A 474 2.85 -3.06 -0.22
N SER A 475 3.45 -3.36 -1.35
CA SER A 475 4.63 -4.23 -1.40
C SER A 475 5.86 -3.53 -0.80
N GLY A 476 6.91 -4.29 -0.46
CA GLY A 476 8.16 -3.72 0.05
C GLY A 476 8.75 -2.69 -0.91
N GLY A 477 8.82 -3.00 -2.19
CA GLY A 477 9.32 -2.08 -3.21
C GLY A 477 8.44 -0.84 -3.42
N GLU A 478 7.09 -0.96 -3.36
CA GLU A 478 6.20 0.21 -3.40
C GLU A 478 6.44 1.13 -2.20
N SER A 479 6.57 0.57 -0.98
CA SER A 479 6.87 1.34 0.23
C SER A 479 8.20 2.06 0.14
N GLN A 480 9.24 1.39 -0.33
CA GLN A 480 10.57 1.95 -0.51
C GLN A 480 10.57 3.13 -1.50
N ARG A 481 9.88 3.00 -2.63
CA ARG A 481 9.76 4.07 -3.62
C ARG A 481 8.96 5.27 -3.09
N ILE A 482 7.94 5.05 -2.27
CA ILE A 482 7.23 6.13 -1.58
C ILE A 482 8.18 6.90 -0.65
N ASN A 483 9.05 6.19 0.09
CA ASN A 483 10.05 6.85 0.94
C ASN A 483 11.08 7.63 0.13
N LEU A 484 11.51 7.10 -1.02
CA LEU A 484 12.38 7.82 -1.93
C LEU A 484 11.72 9.12 -2.42
N CYS A 485 10.44 9.09 -2.80
CA CYS A 485 9.70 10.29 -3.17
C CYS A 485 9.64 11.33 -2.04
N THR A 486 9.41 10.88 -0.81
CA THR A 486 9.38 11.77 0.35
C THR A 486 10.75 12.42 0.59
N SER A 487 11.81 11.64 0.42
CA SER A 487 13.20 12.12 0.57
C SER A 487 13.57 13.16 -0.49
N LEU A 488 13.15 12.96 -1.74
CA LEU A 488 13.30 13.94 -2.84
C LEU A 488 12.53 15.24 -2.53
N GLY A 489 11.32 15.12 -2.04
CA GLY A 489 10.48 16.27 -1.64
C GLY A 489 11.06 17.10 -0.49
N SER A 490 11.96 16.52 0.34
CA SER A 490 12.62 17.25 1.43
C SER A 490 13.74 18.18 0.99
N SER A 491 14.20 18.08 -0.27
CA SER A 491 15.26 18.93 -0.87
C SER A 491 16.54 19.02 -0.03
N LEU A 492 16.90 17.96 0.69
CA LEU A 492 18.13 17.92 1.50
C LEU A 492 19.34 17.84 0.57
N VAL A 493 20.35 18.66 0.85
CA VAL A 493 21.59 18.79 0.08
C VAL A 493 22.78 18.36 0.94
N GLY A 494 23.76 17.74 0.31
CA GLY A 494 25.01 17.34 1.00
C GLY A 494 24.84 16.16 1.95
N SER A 495 23.79 15.38 1.79
CA SER A 495 23.47 14.19 2.60
C SER A 495 23.96 12.89 1.95
N LEU A 496 24.03 11.84 2.75
CA LEU A 496 24.31 10.47 2.29
C LEU A 496 23.00 9.67 2.27
N TYR A 497 22.57 9.26 1.09
CA TYR A 497 21.44 8.37 0.92
C TYR A 497 21.95 6.94 0.72
N ILE A 498 21.41 6.01 1.50
CA ILE A 498 21.74 4.58 1.41
C ILE A 498 20.46 3.83 1.10
N LEU A 499 20.40 3.16 -0.05
CA LEU A 499 19.23 2.43 -0.53
C LEU A 499 19.53 0.92 -0.62
N ASP A 500 18.55 0.11 -0.22
CA ASP A 500 18.64 -1.34 -0.26
C ASP A 500 17.79 -1.90 -1.40
N GLU A 501 18.44 -2.35 -2.47
CA GLU A 501 17.83 -2.98 -3.64
C GLU A 501 16.56 -2.23 -4.17
N PRO A 502 16.66 -0.95 -4.55
CA PRO A 502 15.50 -0.17 -4.95
C PRO A 502 14.85 -0.62 -6.28
N SER A 503 15.50 -1.48 -7.07
CA SER A 503 14.97 -2.05 -8.32
C SER A 503 13.99 -3.21 -8.12
N ILE A 504 13.82 -3.68 -6.88
CA ILE A 504 12.98 -4.85 -6.61
C ILE A 504 11.57 -4.72 -7.17
N GLY A 505 11.14 -5.77 -7.91
CA GLY A 505 9.81 -5.84 -8.51
C GLY A 505 9.57 -4.81 -9.63
N LEU A 506 10.63 -4.19 -10.14
CA LEU A 506 10.57 -3.30 -11.29
C LEU A 506 10.78 -4.04 -12.60
N HIS A 507 10.04 -3.63 -13.60
CA HIS A 507 10.34 -3.95 -14.99
C HIS A 507 11.49 -3.04 -15.47
N SER A 508 12.35 -3.49 -16.43
CA SER A 508 13.48 -2.70 -16.93
C SER A 508 13.13 -1.28 -17.35
N ARG A 509 11.95 -1.04 -17.95
CA ARG A 509 11.44 0.30 -18.23
C ARG A 509 11.33 1.20 -16.98
N ASP A 510 10.89 0.62 -15.86
CA ASP A 510 10.69 1.37 -14.63
C ASP A 510 12.04 1.52 -13.88
N THR A 511 12.99 0.59 -14.09
CA THR A 511 14.39 0.70 -13.65
C THR A 511 15.09 1.89 -14.30
N ASP A 512 14.91 2.14 -15.60
CA ASP A 512 15.43 3.33 -16.29
C ASP A 512 14.96 4.62 -15.64
N ARG A 513 13.68 4.70 -15.26
CA ARG A 513 13.12 5.86 -14.55
C ARG A 513 13.73 6.02 -13.17
N LEU A 514 13.88 4.93 -12.42
CA LEU A 514 14.52 4.94 -11.12
C LEU A 514 15.96 5.45 -11.20
N ILE A 515 16.73 5.02 -12.21
CA ILE A 515 18.10 5.50 -12.45
C ILE A 515 18.10 7.02 -12.65
N HIS A 516 17.13 7.55 -13.39
CA HIS A 516 17.01 8.98 -13.60
C HIS A 516 16.78 9.73 -12.27
N VAL A 517 15.88 9.22 -11.43
CA VAL A 517 15.58 9.76 -10.09
C VAL A 517 16.82 9.71 -9.17
N LEU A 518 17.58 8.62 -9.18
CA LEU A 518 18.81 8.50 -8.37
C LEU A 518 19.89 9.50 -8.83
N LYS A 519 20.02 9.73 -10.13
CA LYS A 519 20.93 10.73 -10.69
C LYS A 519 20.46 12.17 -10.39
N GLU A 520 19.17 12.40 -10.38
CA GLU A 520 18.63 13.71 -9.95
C GLU A 520 18.96 13.98 -8.48
N LEU A 521 18.75 12.98 -7.60
CA LEU A 521 19.15 13.06 -6.19
C LEU A 521 20.64 13.34 -6.00
N GLN A 522 21.49 12.71 -6.83
CA GLN A 522 22.92 12.98 -6.87
C GLN A 522 23.22 14.41 -7.32
N SER A 523 22.54 14.89 -8.37
CA SER A 523 22.78 16.22 -8.96
C SER A 523 22.51 17.38 -7.97
N LEU A 524 21.67 17.14 -6.96
CA LEU A 524 21.44 18.05 -5.83
C LEU A 524 22.66 18.15 -4.87
N GLY A 525 23.78 17.46 -5.15
CA GLY A 525 24.99 17.48 -4.32
C GLY A 525 24.97 16.43 -3.21
N ASN A 526 24.17 15.36 -3.36
CA ASN A 526 24.10 14.25 -2.42
C ASN A 526 25.04 13.11 -2.83
N THR A 527 25.47 12.31 -1.85
CA THR A 527 26.13 11.03 -2.09
C THR A 527 25.06 9.95 -2.07
N VAL A 528 24.93 9.19 -3.15
CA VAL A 528 23.91 8.14 -3.27
C VAL A 528 24.61 6.77 -3.29
N VAL A 529 24.41 5.97 -2.26
CA VAL A 529 24.96 4.60 -2.13
C VAL A 529 23.81 3.63 -2.26
N VAL A 530 23.93 2.71 -3.21
CA VAL A 530 22.89 1.73 -3.49
C VAL A 530 23.47 0.33 -3.39
N VAL A 531 22.86 -0.53 -2.58
CA VAL A 531 23.14 -1.97 -2.58
C VAL A 531 22.29 -2.58 -3.68
N GLU A 532 22.90 -3.19 -4.71
CA GLU A 532 22.16 -3.64 -5.89
C GLU A 532 22.77 -4.85 -6.58
N HIS A 533 21.88 -5.52 -7.35
CA HIS A 533 22.21 -6.68 -8.19
C HIS A 533 21.79 -6.47 -9.65
N ASP A 534 21.04 -5.42 -9.94
CA ASP A 534 20.51 -5.11 -11.26
C ASP A 534 21.64 -4.57 -12.18
N GLU A 535 21.76 -5.14 -13.38
CA GLU A 535 22.82 -4.79 -14.33
C GLU A 535 22.71 -3.35 -14.81
N GLU A 536 21.48 -2.84 -15.05
CA GLU A 536 21.25 -1.50 -15.58
C GLU A 536 21.68 -0.45 -14.54
N ILE A 537 21.38 -0.69 -13.26
CA ILE A 537 21.80 0.19 -12.16
C ILE A 537 23.32 0.16 -11.96
N MET A 538 23.93 -1.04 -12.00
CA MET A 538 25.39 -1.15 -11.88
C MET A 538 26.12 -0.44 -13.02
N ARG A 539 25.63 -0.53 -14.26
CA ARG A 539 26.19 0.18 -15.42
C ARG A 539 25.97 1.69 -15.38
N ALA A 540 24.90 2.15 -14.73
CA ALA A 540 24.58 3.56 -14.61
C ALA A 540 25.34 4.26 -13.47
N ALA A 541 25.98 3.52 -12.57
CA ALA A 541 26.76 4.03 -11.46
C ALA A 541 28.00 4.79 -11.94
N ASP A 542 28.47 5.74 -11.10
CA ASP A 542 29.78 6.37 -11.29
C ASP A 542 30.87 5.51 -10.68
N TYR A 543 30.60 4.88 -9.53
CA TYR A 543 31.58 4.10 -8.79
C TYR A 543 30.98 2.76 -8.36
N LEU A 544 31.72 1.66 -8.50
CA LEU A 544 31.29 0.31 -8.17
C LEU A 544 32.23 -0.29 -7.11
N ILE A 545 31.63 -0.86 -6.07
CA ILE A 545 32.31 -1.62 -5.03
C ILE A 545 31.72 -3.02 -5.02
N ASP A 546 32.52 -4.04 -5.26
CA ASP A 546 32.06 -5.44 -5.26
C ASP A 546 32.60 -6.18 -4.04
N ILE A 547 31.71 -6.74 -3.24
CA ILE A 547 32.02 -7.50 -2.03
C ILE A 547 31.83 -8.97 -2.28
N GLY A 548 32.89 -9.76 -2.04
CA GLY A 548 32.89 -11.19 -2.35
C GLY A 548 34.05 -11.93 -1.71
N PRO A 549 34.55 -12.98 -2.36
CA PRO A 549 34.06 -13.54 -3.64
C PRO A 549 32.76 -14.34 -3.49
N ASP A 550 32.55 -14.99 -2.34
CA ASP A 550 31.45 -15.89 -2.06
C ASP A 550 30.63 -15.37 -0.87
N ALA A 551 29.69 -16.16 -0.37
CA ALA A 551 28.82 -15.82 0.75
C ALA A 551 29.43 -16.20 2.12
N GLY A 552 28.95 -15.56 3.19
CA GLY A 552 29.29 -15.86 4.57
C GLY A 552 30.80 -15.78 4.85
N ARG A 553 31.38 -16.83 5.46
CA ARG A 553 32.80 -16.88 5.82
C ARG A 553 33.76 -16.78 4.62
N LEU A 554 33.32 -17.20 3.45
CA LEU A 554 34.10 -17.11 2.21
C LEU A 554 33.98 -15.75 1.52
N GLY A 555 33.03 -14.93 1.95
CA GLY A 555 32.83 -13.53 1.52
C GLY A 555 33.59 -12.51 2.35
N GLY A 556 33.12 -11.28 2.34
CA GLY A 556 33.59 -10.20 3.19
C GLY A 556 34.89 -9.50 2.75
N GLU A 557 35.37 -9.80 1.52
CA GLU A 557 36.54 -9.12 0.92
C GLU A 557 36.06 -8.12 -0.13
N VAL A 558 36.83 -7.05 -0.35
CA VAL A 558 36.64 -6.16 -1.51
C VAL A 558 37.27 -6.87 -2.72
N VAL A 559 36.46 -7.29 -3.67
CA VAL A 559 36.89 -8.01 -4.87
C VAL A 559 36.91 -7.12 -6.13
N PHE A 560 36.34 -5.93 -6.03
CA PHE A 560 36.48 -4.84 -6.99
C PHE A 560 36.19 -3.49 -6.29
N ASP A 561 36.96 -2.46 -6.66
CA ASP A 561 36.81 -1.09 -6.16
C ASP A 561 37.32 -0.12 -7.25
N GLY A 562 36.43 0.68 -7.84
CA GLY A 562 36.76 1.60 -8.91
C GLY A 562 35.60 2.22 -9.67
N ASP A 563 35.96 3.05 -10.67
CA ASP A 563 34.97 3.67 -11.57
C ASP A 563 34.21 2.60 -12.36
N ALA A 564 32.90 2.67 -12.35
CA ALA A 564 32.04 1.70 -13.05
C ALA A 564 32.22 1.77 -14.59
N LYS A 565 32.58 2.93 -15.14
CA LYS A 565 32.81 3.13 -16.58
C LYS A 565 34.15 2.57 -17.05
N GLU A 566 35.12 2.38 -16.13
CA GLU A 566 36.41 1.83 -16.42
C GLU A 566 36.47 0.28 -16.33
N VAL A 567 35.33 -0.37 -16.08
CA VAL A 567 35.24 -1.83 -16.06
C VAL A 567 35.53 -2.38 -17.47
N ASN A 568 36.67 -3.05 -17.63
CA ASN A 568 37.16 -3.60 -18.89
C ASN A 568 37.90 -4.93 -18.71
N LYS A 569 38.37 -5.53 -19.80
CA LYS A 569 39.06 -6.81 -19.74
C LYS A 569 40.34 -6.79 -18.88
N ALA A 570 40.98 -5.65 -18.65
CA ALA A 570 42.09 -5.53 -17.72
C ALA A 570 41.65 -5.61 -16.26
N SER A 571 40.42 -5.18 -15.96
CA SER A 571 39.82 -5.28 -14.62
C SER A 571 39.73 -6.73 -14.14
N ILE A 572 39.46 -7.69 -15.04
CA ILE A 572 39.41 -9.11 -14.73
C ILE A 572 40.76 -9.64 -14.26
N LYS A 573 41.84 -9.20 -14.94
CA LYS A 573 43.21 -9.62 -14.55
C LYS A 573 43.58 -9.08 -13.18
N LYS A 574 43.16 -7.85 -12.86
CA LYS A 574 43.41 -7.22 -11.57
C LYS A 574 42.54 -7.82 -10.48
N TRP A 575 41.27 -8.14 -10.80
CA TRP A 575 40.26 -8.58 -9.86
C TRP A 575 39.62 -9.92 -10.26
N PRO A 576 40.41 -11.03 -10.33
CA PRO A 576 39.92 -12.30 -10.85
C PRO A 576 38.83 -12.98 -10.04
N LYS A 577 38.63 -12.58 -8.80
CA LYS A 577 37.63 -13.11 -7.89
C LYS A 577 36.25 -12.46 -8.04
N SER A 578 36.12 -11.32 -8.76
CA SER A 578 34.85 -10.61 -8.91
C SER A 578 33.93 -11.31 -9.92
N TYR A 579 32.84 -11.90 -9.46
CA TYR A 579 31.81 -12.44 -10.34
C TYR A 579 31.09 -11.30 -11.06
N THR A 580 30.79 -10.20 -10.36
CA THR A 580 30.11 -9.01 -10.92
C THR A 580 30.82 -8.51 -12.17
N VAL A 581 32.14 -8.30 -12.11
CA VAL A 581 32.95 -7.85 -13.28
C VAL A 581 32.91 -8.84 -14.42
N LYS A 582 32.94 -10.15 -14.14
CA LYS A 582 32.86 -11.20 -15.17
C LYS A 582 31.52 -11.19 -15.90
N TYR A 583 30.40 -11.07 -15.16
CA TYR A 583 29.07 -10.97 -15.76
C TYR A 583 28.87 -9.66 -16.55
N LEU A 584 29.29 -8.52 -16.01
CA LEU A 584 29.23 -7.23 -16.72
C LEU A 584 30.02 -7.20 -18.02
N LEU A 585 31.08 -8.04 -18.15
CA LEU A 585 31.92 -8.18 -19.34
C LEU A 585 31.60 -9.41 -20.18
N HIS A 586 30.47 -10.07 -19.91
CA HIS A 586 30.00 -11.26 -20.65
C HIS A 586 31.03 -12.41 -20.73
N GLN A 587 31.89 -12.55 -19.69
CA GLN A 587 32.76 -13.72 -19.56
C GLN A 587 32.09 -14.91 -18.88
N GLU A 588 31.18 -14.62 -17.99
CA GLU A 588 30.21 -15.56 -17.41
C GLU A 588 28.81 -15.08 -17.78
N GLU A 589 27.96 -15.98 -18.24
CA GLU A 589 26.60 -15.71 -18.64
C GLU A 589 25.68 -16.84 -18.21
N ILE A 590 24.41 -16.52 -17.95
CA ILE A 590 23.38 -17.54 -17.83
C ILE A 590 23.02 -17.99 -19.26
N PRO A 591 23.27 -19.26 -19.63
CA PRO A 591 23.07 -19.70 -21.00
C PRO A 591 21.58 -19.72 -21.36
N VAL A 592 21.25 -19.27 -22.57
CA VAL A 592 19.94 -19.47 -23.15
C VAL A 592 19.77 -20.96 -23.49
N PRO A 593 18.66 -21.61 -23.07
CA PRO A 593 18.42 -23.01 -23.42
C PRO A 593 18.41 -23.22 -24.93
N THR A 594 19.12 -24.26 -25.40
CA THR A 594 19.20 -24.59 -26.84
C THR A 594 17.87 -25.04 -27.43
N SER A 595 16.96 -25.54 -26.60
CA SER A 595 15.60 -25.90 -26.99
C SER A 595 14.62 -25.65 -25.86
N ARG A 596 13.40 -25.29 -26.22
CA ARG A 596 12.31 -25.13 -25.24
C ARG A 596 11.64 -26.48 -25.03
N ARG A 597 11.21 -26.76 -23.78
CA ARG A 597 10.46 -27.98 -23.46
C ARG A 597 9.11 -27.96 -24.17
N PRO A 598 8.77 -29.01 -24.91
CA PRO A 598 7.45 -29.12 -25.52
C PRO A 598 6.39 -29.40 -24.45
N TRP A 599 5.20 -28.86 -24.64
CA TRP A 599 4.06 -29.11 -23.76
C TRP A 599 2.80 -29.44 -24.55
N ASN A 600 1.94 -30.28 -24.00
CA ASN A 600 0.67 -30.68 -24.60
C ASN A 600 -0.49 -30.57 -23.61
N ARG A 601 -0.20 -30.35 -22.33
CA ARG A 601 -1.19 -30.16 -21.26
C ARG A 601 -1.16 -28.72 -20.79
N PHE A 602 -2.32 -28.18 -20.47
CA PHE A 602 -2.44 -26.79 -20.02
C PHE A 602 -3.68 -26.58 -19.14
N ILE A 603 -3.66 -25.52 -18.35
CA ILE A 603 -4.83 -24.92 -17.72
C ILE A 603 -5.14 -23.62 -18.44
N ASN A 604 -6.40 -23.39 -18.75
CA ASN A 604 -6.87 -22.16 -19.36
C ASN A 604 -7.81 -21.42 -18.42
N ILE A 605 -7.43 -20.19 -18.05
CA ILE A 605 -8.30 -19.26 -17.33
C ILE A 605 -9.11 -18.52 -18.38
N LYS A 606 -10.44 -18.53 -18.26
CA LYS A 606 -11.36 -17.82 -19.13
C LYS A 606 -11.90 -16.57 -18.48
N GLY A 607 -11.88 -15.45 -19.22
CA GLY A 607 -12.56 -14.21 -18.86
C GLY A 607 -12.11 -13.59 -17.55
N ALA A 608 -10.83 -13.59 -17.22
CA ALA A 608 -10.31 -13.01 -15.99
C ALA A 608 -10.55 -11.48 -15.90
N ARG A 609 -11.23 -10.99 -14.85
CA ARG A 609 -11.69 -9.58 -14.74
C ARG A 609 -11.41 -8.92 -13.39
N MET A 610 -10.51 -9.43 -12.60
CA MET A 610 -10.18 -8.84 -11.29
C MET A 610 -9.36 -7.55 -11.45
N ASN A 611 -9.69 -6.51 -10.70
CA ASN A 611 -9.05 -5.20 -10.72
C ASN A 611 -9.02 -4.60 -12.15
N ASN A 612 -7.81 -4.42 -12.72
CA ASN A 612 -7.64 -3.87 -14.06
C ASN A 612 -7.69 -4.89 -15.20
N LEU A 613 -7.84 -6.19 -14.91
CA LEU A 613 -7.93 -7.22 -15.95
C LEU A 613 -9.17 -7.07 -16.83
N LYS A 614 -8.98 -7.14 -18.14
CA LYS A 614 -10.00 -6.83 -19.15
C LYS A 614 -10.74 -8.04 -19.72
N GLY A 615 -11.00 -9.06 -18.90
CA GLY A 615 -11.68 -10.27 -19.36
C GLY A 615 -10.78 -11.14 -20.22
N ILE A 616 -9.53 -11.30 -19.85
CA ILE A 616 -8.53 -12.02 -20.63
C ILE A 616 -8.64 -13.53 -20.46
N ASP A 617 -8.30 -14.24 -21.56
CA ASP A 617 -8.12 -15.69 -21.58
C ASP A 617 -6.62 -16.00 -21.55
N VAL A 618 -6.18 -16.86 -20.62
CA VAL A 618 -4.76 -17.16 -20.44
C VAL A 618 -4.54 -18.66 -20.30
N LYS A 619 -3.69 -19.21 -21.18
CA LYS A 619 -3.26 -20.61 -21.13
C LYS A 619 -1.97 -20.74 -20.37
N ILE A 620 -1.92 -21.65 -19.41
CA ILE A 620 -0.75 -21.96 -18.58
C ILE A 620 -0.31 -23.38 -18.86
N PRO A 621 0.79 -23.57 -19.57
CA PRO A 621 1.36 -24.89 -19.85
C PRO A 621 1.74 -25.65 -18.58
N LEU A 622 1.62 -26.99 -18.61
CA LEU A 622 2.00 -27.85 -17.50
C LEU A 622 3.33 -28.58 -17.77
N ASN A 623 4.05 -28.97 -16.69
CA ASN A 623 5.34 -29.66 -16.72
C ASN A 623 6.48 -28.89 -17.41
N VAL A 624 6.39 -27.58 -17.44
CA VAL A 624 7.38 -26.65 -18.00
C VAL A 624 7.55 -25.44 -17.07
N MET A 625 8.52 -24.59 -17.36
CA MET A 625 8.72 -23.31 -16.71
C MET A 625 8.00 -22.20 -17.46
N THR A 626 6.92 -21.67 -16.89
CA THR A 626 6.18 -20.53 -17.43
C THR A 626 6.48 -19.28 -16.63
N VAL A 627 6.77 -18.17 -17.29
CA VAL A 627 6.99 -16.87 -16.66
C VAL A 627 5.86 -15.90 -17.02
N VAL A 628 5.24 -15.29 -16.01
CA VAL A 628 4.27 -14.22 -16.17
C VAL A 628 4.97 -12.90 -15.90
N THR A 629 5.03 -12.06 -16.92
CA THR A 629 5.78 -10.79 -16.91
C THR A 629 4.91 -9.62 -17.37
N GLY A 630 5.50 -8.44 -17.44
CA GLY A 630 4.86 -7.18 -17.82
C GLY A 630 5.17 -6.05 -16.84
N VAL A 631 4.90 -4.83 -17.22
CA VAL A 631 5.19 -3.64 -16.40
C VAL A 631 4.53 -3.66 -15.02
N SER A 632 5.02 -2.83 -14.09
CA SER A 632 4.42 -2.69 -12.76
C SER A 632 2.95 -2.24 -12.87
N GLY A 633 2.04 -2.90 -12.12
CA GLY A 633 0.61 -2.61 -12.20
C GLY A 633 -0.13 -3.16 -13.43
N SER A 634 0.49 -4.02 -14.29
CA SER A 634 -0.18 -4.62 -15.46
C SER A 634 -1.22 -5.70 -15.14
N GLY A 635 -1.32 -6.16 -13.89
CA GLY A 635 -2.34 -7.14 -13.47
C GLY A 635 -1.81 -8.54 -13.16
N LYS A 636 -0.50 -8.79 -13.17
CA LYS A 636 0.13 -10.10 -12.89
C LYS A 636 -0.35 -10.74 -11.58
N SER A 637 -0.25 -10.02 -10.48
CA SER A 637 -0.68 -10.51 -9.17
C SER A 637 -2.19 -10.71 -9.10
N SER A 638 -2.99 -9.90 -9.79
CA SER A 638 -4.44 -10.08 -9.90
C SER A 638 -4.78 -11.38 -10.63
N LEU A 639 -4.09 -11.70 -11.72
CA LEU A 639 -4.30 -12.93 -12.48
C LEU A 639 -3.89 -14.16 -11.67
N ILE A 640 -2.68 -14.16 -11.12
CA ILE A 640 -2.09 -15.36 -10.51
C ILE A 640 -2.52 -15.52 -9.04
N LYS A 641 -2.27 -14.53 -8.20
CA LYS A 641 -2.58 -14.59 -6.76
C LYS A 641 -4.05 -14.37 -6.47
N GLY A 642 -4.72 -13.52 -7.27
CA GLY A 642 -6.12 -13.17 -7.07
C GLY A 642 -7.10 -14.13 -7.69
N ILE A 643 -6.77 -14.78 -8.81
CA ILE A 643 -7.69 -15.66 -9.54
C ILE A 643 -7.16 -17.09 -9.58
N LEU A 644 -6.03 -17.37 -10.24
CA LEU A 644 -5.53 -18.72 -10.50
C LEU A 644 -5.34 -19.53 -9.24
N TYR A 645 -4.55 -19.02 -8.30
CA TYR A 645 -4.19 -19.73 -7.07
C TYR A 645 -5.43 -20.12 -6.24
N PRO A 646 -6.34 -19.19 -5.87
CA PRO A 646 -7.52 -19.57 -5.10
C PRO A 646 -8.52 -20.41 -5.92
N ALA A 647 -8.60 -20.24 -7.24
CA ALA A 647 -9.49 -21.03 -8.07
C ALA A 647 -9.06 -22.51 -8.13
N ILE A 648 -7.77 -22.79 -8.29
CA ILE A 648 -7.23 -24.16 -8.27
C ILE A 648 -7.36 -24.76 -6.87
N ARG A 649 -7.03 -24.04 -5.79
CA ARG A 649 -7.17 -24.54 -4.41
C ARG A 649 -8.60 -24.99 -4.10
N ARG A 650 -9.59 -24.22 -4.52
CA ARG A 650 -11.01 -24.63 -4.39
C ARG A 650 -11.33 -25.87 -5.18
N ARG A 651 -10.79 -25.99 -6.39
CA ARG A 651 -11.01 -27.16 -7.23
C ARG A 651 -10.47 -28.44 -6.62
N ILE A 652 -9.31 -28.40 -5.97
CA ILE A 652 -8.73 -29.54 -5.25
C ILE A 652 -9.28 -29.75 -3.83
N GLY A 653 -10.27 -28.92 -3.41
CA GLY A 653 -10.97 -29.06 -2.12
C GLY A 653 -10.28 -28.41 -0.92
N GLU A 654 -9.28 -27.54 -1.13
CA GLU A 654 -8.61 -26.81 -0.06
C GLU A 654 -9.35 -25.53 0.32
N ALA A 655 -9.37 -25.21 1.62
CA ALA A 655 -9.92 -23.95 2.11
C ALA A 655 -9.05 -22.77 1.68
N CYS A 656 -9.64 -21.76 1.02
CA CYS A 656 -8.95 -20.54 0.62
C CYS A 656 -9.95 -19.38 0.45
N ASP A 657 -9.39 -18.17 0.28
CA ASP A 657 -10.18 -16.98 -0.05
C ASP A 657 -10.94 -17.18 -1.38
N ALA A 658 -11.99 -16.37 -1.57
CA ALA A 658 -12.72 -16.37 -2.84
C ALA A 658 -11.81 -15.89 -3.98
N PRO A 659 -11.77 -16.60 -5.13
CA PRO A 659 -11.09 -16.10 -6.31
C PRO A 659 -11.75 -14.82 -6.81
N GLY A 660 -10.96 -13.95 -7.47
CA GLY A 660 -11.48 -12.82 -8.21
C GLY A 660 -12.38 -13.26 -9.38
N GLU A 661 -12.98 -12.31 -10.08
CA GLU A 661 -13.92 -12.58 -11.16
C GLU A 661 -13.25 -13.28 -12.38
N TYR A 662 -13.80 -14.40 -12.78
CA TYR A 662 -13.41 -15.16 -13.99
C TYR A 662 -14.59 -16.02 -14.45
N LEU A 663 -14.62 -16.38 -15.73
CA LEU A 663 -15.70 -17.18 -16.29
C LEU A 663 -15.56 -18.68 -15.97
N GLY A 664 -14.34 -19.21 -16.00
CA GLY A 664 -14.09 -20.62 -15.71
C GLY A 664 -12.64 -21.05 -15.86
N LEU A 665 -12.35 -22.25 -15.39
CA LEU A 665 -11.10 -22.98 -15.63
C LEU A 665 -11.37 -24.17 -16.55
N GLU A 666 -10.61 -24.27 -17.61
CA GLU A 666 -10.65 -25.37 -18.58
C GLU A 666 -9.29 -26.07 -18.70
N GLY A 667 -9.25 -27.24 -19.29
CA GLY A 667 -8.04 -27.99 -19.57
C GLY A 667 -7.75 -29.11 -18.58
N ASP A 668 -6.46 -29.45 -18.41
CA ASP A 668 -5.99 -30.66 -17.73
C ASP A 668 -5.91 -30.49 -16.19
N MET A 669 -7.00 -30.08 -15.56
CA MET A 669 -7.05 -29.79 -14.13
C MET A 669 -6.68 -31.01 -13.26
N ASP A 670 -7.02 -32.22 -13.70
CA ASP A 670 -6.75 -33.47 -12.97
C ASP A 670 -5.26 -33.83 -12.92
N ALA A 671 -4.43 -33.18 -13.75
CA ALA A 671 -2.97 -33.34 -13.77
C ALA A 671 -2.29 -32.66 -12.59
N ILE A 672 -2.99 -31.78 -11.86
CA ILE A 672 -2.49 -31.10 -10.66
C ILE A 672 -3.16 -31.65 -9.42
N LYS A 673 -2.37 -32.14 -8.48
CA LYS A 673 -2.87 -32.65 -7.20
C LYS A 673 -2.68 -31.66 -6.05
N HIS A 674 -1.62 -30.83 -6.12
CA HIS A 674 -1.31 -29.82 -5.12
C HIS A 674 -0.92 -28.51 -5.82
N ILE A 675 -1.09 -27.41 -5.09
CA ILE A 675 -0.65 -26.08 -5.53
C ILE A 675 0.03 -25.38 -4.35
N GLU A 676 1.22 -24.85 -4.60
CA GLU A 676 2.01 -24.14 -3.58
C GLU A 676 2.36 -22.75 -4.07
N PHE A 677 2.11 -21.75 -3.21
CA PHE A 677 2.48 -20.36 -3.47
C PHE A 677 3.68 -19.97 -2.62
N VAL A 678 4.81 -19.75 -3.26
CA VAL A 678 6.10 -19.44 -2.63
C VAL A 678 6.35 -17.94 -2.76
N ASP A 679 6.02 -17.21 -1.70
CA ASP A 679 6.20 -15.76 -1.59
C ASP A 679 7.40 -15.39 -0.69
N GLN A 680 7.70 -14.08 -0.61
CA GLN A 680 8.78 -13.51 0.19
C GLN A 680 8.45 -13.42 1.69
N ASN A 681 7.24 -13.81 2.12
CA ASN A 681 6.87 -13.75 3.52
C ASN A 681 7.77 -14.68 4.37
N PRO A 682 8.07 -14.31 5.63
CA PRO A 682 8.84 -15.16 6.54
C PRO A 682 8.26 -16.58 6.66
N ILE A 683 9.13 -17.57 6.81
CA ILE A 683 8.75 -19.00 6.96
C ILE A 683 7.95 -19.30 8.23
N GLY A 684 7.73 -18.31 9.09
CA GLY A 684 6.90 -18.40 10.28
C GLY A 684 6.69 -17.04 10.92
N LYS A 685 5.60 -16.89 11.66
CA LYS A 685 5.24 -15.63 12.35
C LYS A 685 5.97 -15.44 13.69
N SER A 686 6.62 -16.49 14.19
CA SER A 686 7.32 -16.49 15.48
C SER A 686 8.78 -16.11 15.29
N THR A 687 9.32 -15.31 16.22
CA THR A 687 10.76 -15.04 16.34
C THR A 687 11.62 -16.29 16.53
N ARG A 688 11.00 -17.43 16.77
CA ARG A 688 11.63 -18.75 16.95
C ARG A 688 11.68 -19.61 15.69
N SER A 689 11.05 -19.16 14.60
CA SER A 689 11.11 -19.86 13.32
C SER A 689 12.49 -19.70 12.69
N ASN A 690 13.08 -20.80 12.23
CA ASN A 690 14.42 -20.84 11.63
C ASN A 690 14.51 -21.88 10.51
N PRO A 691 15.53 -21.81 9.62
CA PRO A 691 15.71 -22.72 8.50
C PRO A 691 15.79 -24.19 8.88
N ALA A 692 16.54 -24.55 9.93
CA ALA A 692 16.74 -25.94 10.37
C ALA A 692 15.42 -26.61 10.80
N THR A 693 14.55 -25.86 11.49
CA THR A 693 13.22 -26.36 11.88
C THR A 693 12.32 -26.53 10.66
N TYR A 694 12.38 -25.58 9.72
CA TYR A 694 11.52 -25.60 8.54
C TYR A 694 11.77 -26.81 7.64
N VAL A 695 13.05 -27.15 7.38
CA VAL A 695 13.42 -28.33 6.60
C VAL A 695 13.41 -29.62 7.46
N LYS A 696 12.91 -29.55 8.71
CA LYS A 696 12.83 -30.66 9.67
C LYS A 696 14.19 -31.29 10.05
N ALA A 697 15.31 -30.63 9.78
CA ALA A 697 16.62 -31.09 10.22
C ALA A 697 16.77 -31.02 11.74
N TYR A 698 16.16 -30.01 12.36
CA TYR A 698 16.22 -29.81 13.80
C TYR A 698 15.54 -30.92 14.61
N ASP A 699 14.55 -31.62 14.07
CA ASP A 699 13.91 -32.74 14.73
C ASP A 699 14.92 -33.88 14.97
N ALA A 700 15.71 -34.22 13.93
CA ALA A 700 16.76 -35.23 14.07
C ALA A 700 17.90 -34.78 15.01
N ILE A 701 18.24 -33.47 15.00
CA ILE A 701 19.22 -32.91 15.94
C ILE A 701 18.74 -33.04 17.39
N ARG A 702 17.48 -32.77 17.69
CA ARG A 702 16.92 -32.92 19.03
C ARG A 702 16.93 -34.38 19.51
N GLU A 703 16.61 -35.33 18.64
CA GLU A 703 16.70 -36.74 18.89
C GLU A 703 18.14 -37.15 19.23
N LEU A 704 19.11 -36.69 18.44
CA LEU A 704 20.53 -36.96 18.64
C LEU A 704 21.04 -36.48 20.01
N TYR A 705 20.63 -35.25 20.41
CA TYR A 705 21.02 -34.73 21.74
C TYR A 705 20.32 -35.44 22.89
N ALA A 706 19.09 -35.89 22.73
CA ALA A 706 18.38 -36.68 23.75
C ALA A 706 19.00 -38.07 23.95
N GLU A 707 19.70 -38.60 22.94
CA GLU A 707 20.38 -39.89 23.03
C GLU A 707 21.74 -39.82 23.74
N GLN A 708 22.28 -38.65 24.03
CA GLN A 708 23.56 -38.48 24.71
C GLN A 708 23.53 -39.04 26.15
N PRO A 709 24.68 -39.55 26.65
CA PRO A 709 24.74 -40.14 27.99
C PRO A 709 24.21 -39.22 29.10
N LEU A 710 24.58 -37.98 29.10
CA LEU A 710 24.13 -36.99 30.10
C LEU A 710 22.61 -36.73 29.99
N SER A 711 22.06 -36.67 28.79
CA SER A 711 20.62 -36.52 28.58
C SER A 711 19.85 -37.72 29.17
N LYS A 712 20.31 -38.93 28.92
CA LYS A 712 19.72 -40.16 29.48
C LYS A 712 19.79 -40.19 31.01
N GLN A 713 20.90 -39.74 31.58
CA GLN A 713 21.09 -39.65 33.01
C GLN A 713 20.15 -38.62 33.66
N MET A 714 19.94 -37.48 33.02
CA MET A 714 19.10 -36.40 33.50
C MET A 714 17.61 -36.56 33.10
N GLY A 715 17.28 -37.56 32.30
CA GLY A 715 15.91 -37.80 31.82
C GLY A 715 15.44 -36.78 30.79
N PHE A 716 16.37 -36.18 30.06
CA PHE A 716 16.01 -35.19 29.02
C PHE A 716 15.51 -35.90 27.77
N THR A 717 14.29 -35.59 27.37
CA THR A 717 13.67 -36.04 26.12
C THR A 717 13.95 -35.03 24.99
N PRO A 718 13.69 -35.35 23.72
CA PRO A 718 13.85 -34.38 22.60
C PRO A 718 13.11 -33.08 22.81
N GLN A 719 12.09 -33.03 23.64
CA GLN A 719 11.33 -31.82 23.96
C GLN A 719 12.17 -30.79 24.73
N TYR A 720 13.10 -31.21 25.58
CA TYR A 720 13.97 -30.31 26.33
C TYR A 720 14.93 -29.52 25.45
N PHE A 721 15.28 -30.06 24.28
CA PHE A 721 16.11 -29.39 23.27
C PHE A 721 15.27 -28.54 22.29
N SER A 722 14.00 -28.30 22.60
CA SER A 722 13.13 -27.46 21.81
C SER A 722 13.00 -26.04 22.39
N PHE A 723 13.30 -25.00 21.61
CA PHE A 723 13.06 -23.63 22.00
C PHE A 723 11.57 -23.22 21.89
N ASN A 724 10.72 -24.12 21.41
CA ASN A 724 9.25 -23.88 21.28
C ASN A 724 8.46 -24.50 22.44
N ALA A 725 9.03 -25.48 23.16
CA ALA A 725 8.37 -26.21 24.24
C ALA A 725 8.98 -25.83 25.60
N ASP A 726 8.15 -25.91 26.66
CA ASP A 726 8.61 -25.70 28.03
C ASP A 726 9.47 -26.89 28.50
N GLY A 727 10.37 -26.60 29.41
CA GLY A 727 11.31 -27.59 30.01
C GLY A 727 12.75 -27.13 29.91
N GLY A 728 13.33 -27.07 28.69
CA GLY A 728 14.74 -26.72 28.50
C GLY A 728 15.01 -25.31 27.99
N ARG A 729 13.99 -24.59 27.48
CA ARG A 729 14.16 -23.24 27.00
C ARG A 729 14.32 -22.21 28.11
N CYS A 730 15.00 -21.10 27.85
CA CYS A 730 15.04 -19.96 28.74
C CYS A 730 13.62 -19.44 29.04
N GLU A 731 13.30 -19.22 30.30
CA GLU A 731 11.95 -18.81 30.72
C GLU A 731 11.68 -17.32 30.41
N GLU A 732 12.71 -16.48 30.46
CA GLU A 732 12.58 -15.03 30.23
C GLU A 732 12.30 -14.72 28.75
N CYS A 733 13.20 -15.11 27.85
CA CYS A 733 12.99 -14.91 26.40
C CYS A 733 12.11 -15.97 25.75
N LYS A 734 11.67 -16.98 26.50
CA LYS A 734 10.85 -18.12 26.01
C LYS A 734 11.48 -18.83 24.80
N GLY A 735 12.81 -18.90 24.75
CA GLY A 735 13.57 -19.55 23.69
C GLY A 735 13.85 -18.66 22.45
N ALA A 736 13.56 -17.38 22.50
CA ALA A 736 13.87 -16.45 21.40
C ALA A 736 15.35 -16.05 21.36
N GLY A 737 16.03 -16.05 22.53
CA GLY A 737 17.40 -15.52 22.69
C GLY A 737 17.44 -14.01 22.80
N VAL A 738 16.39 -13.33 22.40
CA VAL A 738 16.27 -11.87 22.38
C VAL A 738 14.94 -11.43 22.96
N ILE A 739 14.91 -10.19 23.46
CA ILE A 739 13.72 -9.49 23.93
C ILE A 739 13.43 -8.34 22.94
N THR A 740 12.26 -8.34 22.33
CA THR A 740 11.85 -7.28 21.41
C THR A 740 10.99 -6.26 22.15
N VAL A 741 11.40 -5.01 22.15
CA VAL A 741 10.63 -3.88 22.66
C VAL A 741 9.97 -3.17 21.50
N GLU A 742 8.65 -3.30 21.40
CA GLU A 742 7.88 -2.63 20.34
C GLU A 742 7.86 -1.11 20.58
N MET A 743 8.26 -0.35 19.57
CA MET A 743 8.29 1.12 19.58
C MET A 743 7.17 1.65 18.69
N GLN A 744 6.32 2.53 19.23
CA GLN A 744 5.16 3.05 18.50
C GLN A 744 5.50 3.91 17.27
N PHE A 745 6.66 4.58 17.28
CA PHE A 745 7.05 5.56 16.25
C PHE A 745 8.42 5.31 15.62
N MET A 746 9.11 4.23 16.00
CA MET A 746 10.44 3.86 15.49
C MET A 746 10.50 2.34 15.26
N ALA A 747 11.58 1.87 14.64
CA ALA A 747 11.84 0.44 14.51
C ALA A 747 11.92 -0.23 15.89
N ASP A 748 11.39 -1.46 15.99
CA ASP A 748 11.42 -2.26 17.21
C ASP A 748 12.86 -2.44 17.69
N LEU A 749 13.09 -2.27 18.99
CA LEU A 749 14.40 -2.49 19.60
C LEU A 749 14.54 -3.96 19.98
N VAL A 750 15.57 -4.62 19.44
CA VAL A 750 15.88 -6.02 19.73
C VAL A 750 17.08 -6.05 20.66
N LEU A 751 16.87 -6.53 21.89
CA LEU A 751 17.89 -6.65 22.91
C LEU A 751 18.24 -8.12 23.15
N GLU A 752 19.49 -8.42 23.42
CA GLU A 752 19.91 -9.74 23.87
C GLU A 752 19.28 -10.06 25.23
N CYS A 753 18.82 -11.30 25.44
CA CYS A 753 18.24 -11.73 26.70
C CYS A 753 19.33 -11.82 27.78
N GLU A 754 19.19 -11.04 28.84
CA GLU A 754 20.17 -11.01 29.95
C GLU A 754 20.26 -12.33 30.72
N ALA A 755 19.20 -13.10 30.80
CA ALA A 755 19.18 -14.38 31.54
C ALA A 755 19.92 -15.52 30.83
N CYS A 756 19.83 -15.58 29.49
CA CYS A 756 20.47 -16.65 28.71
C CYS A 756 21.60 -16.17 27.80
N HIS A 757 21.90 -14.86 27.78
CA HIS A 757 22.95 -14.27 26.95
C HIS A 757 22.86 -14.76 25.47
N GLY A 758 21.67 -14.71 24.91
CA GLY A 758 21.41 -15.14 23.52
C GLY A 758 21.31 -16.65 23.29
N HIS A 759 21.69 -17.50 24.25
CA HIS A 759 21.80 -18.97 24.08
C HIS A 759 20.48 -19.73 24.04
N ARG A 760 19.32 -19.07 24.28
CA ARG A 760 17.95 -19.63 24.14
C ARG A 760 17.55 -20.71 25.12
N PHE A 761 18.48 -21.46 25.71
CA PHE A 761 18.28 -22.57 26.59
C PHE A 761 18.76 -22.30 28.01
N LYS A 762 18.29 -23.16 28.95
CA LYS A 762 18.81 -23.23 30.33
C LYS A 762 20.21 -23.83 30.32
N LYS A 763 20.99 -23.47 31.33
CA LYS A 763 22.39 -23.89 31.44
C LYS A 763 22.54 -25.42 31.44
N GLU A 764 21.65 -26.14 32.14
CA GLU A 764 21.67 -27.59 32.21
C GLU A 764 21.52 -28.29 30.85
N ILE A 765 20.81 -27.67 29.94
CA ILE A 765 20.64 -28.18 28.57
C ILE A 765 21.89 -27.91 27.74
N LEU A 766 22.59 -26.80 27.98
CA LEU A 766 23.83 -26.46 27.30
C LEU A 766 25.04 -27.30 27.77
N ASP A 767 24.93 -27.96 28.95
CA ASP A 767 25.93 -28.88 29.43
C ASP A 767 25.94 -30.21 28.63
N VAL A 768 24.85 -30.53 27.91
CA VAL A 768 24.80 -31.68 27.02
C VAL A 768 25.54 -31.36 25.72
N SER A 769 26.55 -32.20 25.42
CA SER A 769 27.37 -32.02 24.19
C SER A 769 27.38 -33.28 23.33
N TYR A 770 27.45 -33.07 22.02
CA TYR A 770 27.70 -34.09 21.00
C TYR A 770 29.02 -33.72 20.29
N HIS A 771 30.03 -34.61 20.43
CA HIS A 771 31.38 -34.36 19.95
C HIS A 771 31.95 -32.98 20.32
N GLY A 772 31.73 -32.55 21.58
CA GLY A 772 32.23 -31.29 22.10
C GLY A 772 31.45 -30.02 21.71
N LYS A 773 30.32 -30.21 21.05
CA LYS A 773 29.40 -29.10 20.67
C LYS A 773 28.07 -29.26 21.38
N ASN A 774 27.60 -28.19 22.02
CA ASN A 774 26.27 -28.16 22.61
C ASN A 774 25.21 -27.77 21.56
N VAL A 775 23.93 -27.79 21.91
CA VAL A 775 22.85 -27.49 20.96
C VAL A 775 22.87 -26.08 20.45
N ASP A 776 23.35 -25.11 21.25
CA ASP A 776 23.49 -23.71 20.83
C ASP A 776 24.68 -23.51 19.89
N ASP A 777 25.82 -24.20 20.16
CA ASP A 777 26.95 -24.21 19.22
C ASP A 777 26.52 -24.68 17.83
N VAL A 778 25.71 -25.73 17.75
CA VAL A 778 25.18 -26.26 16.48
C VAL A 778 24.22 -25.29 15.83
N LEU A 779 23.34 -24.64 16.57
CA LEU A 779 22.42 -23.60 16.02
C LEU A 779 23.19 -22.39 15.51
N ASN A 780 24.36 -22.09 16.03
CA ASN A 780 25.22 -21.01 15.59
C ASN A 780 26.15 -21.37 14.42
N MET A 781 26.26 -22.67 14.07
CA MET A 781 26.96 -23.08 12.83
C MET A 781 26.22 -22.60 11.60
N THR A 782 26.96 -22.25 10.56
CA THR A 782 26.39 -22.11 9.21
C THR A 782 25.92 -23.48 8.69
N ILE A 783 25.02 -23.47 7.71
CA ILE A 783 24.50 -24.71 7.11
C ILE A 783 25.65 -25.56 6.56
N THR A 784 26.63 -24.95 5.86
CA THR A 784 27.80 -25.65 5.34
C THR A 784 28.67 -26.26 6.45
N GLU A 785 28.98 -25.52 7.52
CA GLU A 785 29.72 -26.01 8.66
C GLU A 785 29.00 -27.18 9.38
N ALA A 786 27.68 -27.06 9.50
CA ALA A 786 26.88 -28.14 10.08
C ALA A 786 26.85 -29.40 9.20
N ILE A 787 26.79 -29.23 7.87
CA ILE A 787 26.90 -30.36 6.93
C ILE A 787 28.26 -31.06 7.11
N ASP A 788 29.36 -30.32 7.14
CA ASP A 788 30.70 -30.89 7.33
C ASP A 788 30.79 -31.59 8.69
N PHE A 789 30.35 -30.97 9.77
CA PHE A 789 30.32 -31.52 11.12
C PHE A 789 29.54 -32.86 11.22
N PHE A 790 28.28 -32.86 10.74
CA PHE A 790 27.45 -34.06 10.79
C PHE A 790 27.90 -35.15 9.80
N LYS A 791 28.51 -34.77 8.69
CA LYS A 791 29.09 -35.72 7.75
C LYS A 791 30.30 -36.44 8.35
N GLU A 792 31.17 -35.72 9.05
CA GLU A 792 32.33 -36.31 9.78
C GLU A 792 31.86 -37.35 10.81
N HIS A 793 30.69 -37.15 11.40
CA HIS A 793 30.14 -38.04 12.43
C HIS A 793 29.06 -39.00 11.90
N ASN A 794 28.93 -39.20 10.59
CA ASN A 794 28.05 -40.12 9.88
C ASN A 794 26.53 -39.91 10.13
N GLU A 795 26.08 -38.70 10.41
CA GLU A 795 24.68 -38.35 10.62
C GLU A 795 23.96 -38.09 9.26
N ALA A 796 23.82 -39.14 8.45
CA ALA A 796 23.33 -39.03 7.07
C ALA A 796 21.96 -38.37 6.93
N THR A 797 21.05 -38.59 7.88
CA THR A 797 19.69 -37.98 7.86
C THR A 797 19.72 -36.49 8.00
N ILE A 798 20.56 -35.94 8.89
CA ILE A 798 20.71 -34.51 9.11
C ILE A 798 21.38 -33.88 7.88
N VAL A 799 22.47 -34.48 7.42
CA VAL A 799 23.21 -34.06 6.23
C VAL A 799 22.29 -33.97 5.02
N LYS A 800 21.47 -34.99 4.75
CA LYS A 800 20.54 -35.00 3.61
C LYS A 800 19.55 -33.86 3.64
N ARG A 801 19.00 -33.53 4.82
CA ARG A 801 18.03 -32.44 4.99
C ARG A 801 18.70 -31.07 4.87
N LEU A 802 19.89 -30.88 5.41
CA LEU A 802 20.64 -29.63 5.31
C LEU A 802 21.19 -29.36 3.88
N LYS A 803 21.54 -30.43 3.16
CA LYS A 803 22.08 -30.32 1.79
C LYS A 803 21.15 -29.59 0.85
N THR A 804 19.83 -29.74 1.01
CA THR A 804 18.85 -29.02 0.17
C THR A 804 18.91 -27.50 0.35
N LEU A 805 19.25 -27.01 1.56
CA LEU A 805 19.48 -25.59 1.81
C LEU A 805 20.78 -25.10 1.15
N GLU A 806 21.83 -25.91 1.16
CA GLU A 806 23.10 -25.59 0.48
C GLU A 806 22.90 -25.56 -1.05
N ASP A 807 22.16 -26.51 -1.61
CA ASP A 807 21.89 -26.61 -3.05
C ASP A 807 21.15 -25.39 -3.62
N VAL A 808 20.32 -24.72 -2.81
CA VAL A 808 19.68 -23.45 -3.18
C VAL A 808 20.51 -22.21 -2.83
N GLY A 809 21.79 -22.39 -2.45
CA GLY A 809 22.72 -21.29 -2.19
C GLY A 809 22.60 -20.65 -0.81
N LEU A 810 22.05 -21.35 0.20
CA LEU A 810 21.87 -20.83 1.56
C LEU A 810 22.90 -21.38 2.57
N GLY A 811 24.02 -21.95 2.10
CA GLY A 811 25.04 -22.54 2.94
C GLY A 811 25.64 -21.63 4.01
N TYR A 812 25.58 -20.32 3.80
CA TYR A 812 26.15 -19.30 4.68
C TYR A 812 25.24 -18.93 5.87
N ILE A 813 23.95 -19.26 5.82
CA ILE A 813 22.98 -18.93 6.87
C ILE A 813 23.21 -19.84 8.09
N LYS A 814 23.07 -19.29 9.32
CA LYS A 814 23.14 -20.08 10.54
C LYS A 814 21.90 -20.95 10.68
N LEU A 815 22.05 -22.17 11.19
CA LEU A 815 20.94 -23.10 11.43
C LEU A 815 19.81 -22.50 12.27
N GLY A 816 20.17 -21.80 13.35
CA GLY A 816 19.25 -21.16 14.29
C GLY A 816 18.89 -19.72 13.93
N GLN A 817 19.25 -19.21 12.73
CA GLN A 817 18.97 -17.84 12.34
C GLN A 817 17.46 -17.60 12.28
N ASN A 818 17.03 -16.49 12.85
CA ASN A 818 15.63 -16.12 12.93
C ASN A 818 15.05 -15.85 11.53
N SER A 819 13.87 -16.36 11.23
CA SER A 819 13.22 -16.12 9.93
C SER A 819 12.91 -14.66 9.67
N SER A 820 12.70 -13.85 10.71
CA SER A 820 12.47 -12.41 10.60
C SER A 820 13.74 -11.61 10.23
N SER A 821 14.92 -12.18 10.42
CA SER A 821 16.20 -11.58 10.03
C SER A 821 16.65 -11.99 8.63
N LEU A 822 15.97 -12.95 8.01
CA LEU A 822 16.22 -13.37 6.64
C LEU A 822 15.61 -12.38 5.65
N SER A 823 16.29 -12.13 4.56
CA SER A 823 15.73 -11.38 3.43
C SER A 823 14.53 -12.11 2.81
N GLY A 824 13.70 -11.39 2.05
CA GLY A 824 12.56 -12.00 1.35
C GLY A 824 12.98 -13.16 0.44
N GLY A 825 14.06 -12.98 -0.33
CA GLY A 825 14.62 -14.01 -1.22
C GLY A 825 15.20 -15.21 -0.45
N GLU A 826 15.85 -15.00 0.71
CA GLU A 826 16.34 -16.09 1.56
C GLU A 826 15.18 -16.92 2.11
N ASN A 827 14.12 -16.27 2.61
CA ASN A 827 12.91 -16.97 3.07
C ASN A 827 12.28 -17.82 1.97
N GLN A 828 12.24 -17.31 0.76
CA GLN A 828 11.71 -18.00 -0.42
C GLN A 828 12.56 -19.24 -0.78
N ARG A 829 13.87 -19.10 -0.74
CA ARG A 829 14.80 -20.22 -0.99
C ARG A 829 14.74 -21.31 0.09
N VAL A 830 14.50 -20.93 1.35
CA VAL A 830 14.24 -21.93 2.43
C VAL A 830 12.98 -22.75 2.13
N LYS A 831 11.90 -22.09 1.66
CA LYS A 831 10.67 -22.77 1.22
C LYS A 831 10.96 -23.73 0.05
N LEU A 832 11.71 -23.26 -0.95
CA LEU A 832 12.12 -24.07 -2.10
C LEU A 832 12.95 -25.29 -1.69
N ALA A 833 13.92 -25.13 -0.78
CA ALA A 833 14.73 -26.21 -0.26
C ALA A 833 13.89 -27.30 0.43
N TYR A 834 12.86 -26.91 1.15
CA TYR A 834 11.93 -27.87 1.77
C TYR A 834 11.23 -28.75 0.73
N PHE A 835 10.73 -28.16 -0.37
CA PHE A 835 10.05 -28.90 -1.44
C PHE A 835 11.03 -29.81 -2.21
N ILE A 836 12.25 -29.35 -2.47
CA ILE A 836 13.30 -30.17 -3.11
C ILE A 836 13.63 -31.38 -2.24
N GLY A 837 13.62 -31.23 -0.91
CA GLY A 837 13.95 -32.30 0.04
C GLY A 837 12.89 -33.39 0.17
N GLN A 838 11.68 -33.20 -0.36
CA GLN A 838 10.63 -34.22 -0.31
C GLN A 838 10.82 -35.28 -1.40
N GLU A 839 10.93 -36.56 -1.02
CA GLU A 839 11.23 -37.66 -1.96
C GLU A 839 10.02 -38.10 -2.80
N LYS A 840 8.82 -37.99 -2.24
CA LYS A 840 7.57 -38.39 -2.90
C LYS A 840 6.60 -37.21 -2.87
N GLN A 841 6.50 -36.51 -3.98
CA GLN A 841 5.49 -35.48 -4.18
C GLN A 841 4.62 -35.86 -5.38
N GLU A 842 3.31 -35.70 -5.18
CA GLU A 842 2.36 -35.74 -6.30
C GLU A 842 2.55 -34.53 -7.22
N PRO A 843 2.15 -34.57 -8.51
CA PRO A 843 2.26 -33.46 -9.42
C PRO A 843 1.73 -32.17 -8.83
N THR A 844 2.61 -31.19 -8.62
CA THR A 844 2.33 -29.93 -7.95
C THR A 844 2.57 -28.75 -8.90
N LEU A 845 1.69 -27.78 -8.85
CA LEU A 845 1.92 -26.46 -9.47
C LEU A 845 2.59 -25.55 -8.42
N PHE A 846 3.84 -25.24 -8.64
CA PHE A 846 4.58 -24.27 -7.84
C PHE A 846 4.45 -22.89 -8.46
N ILE A 847 4.01 -21.91 -7.68
CA ILE A 847 3.94 -20.49 -8.07
C ILE A 847 4.99 -19.74 -7.26
N PHE A 848 5.92 -19.09 -7.93
CA PHE A 848 6.95 -18.26 -7.31
C PHE A 848 6.68 -16.77 -7.62
N ASP A 849 6.70 -15.94 -6.60
CA ASP A 849 6.50 -14.49 -6.71
C ASP A 849 7.85 -13.77 -6.56
N GLU A 850 8.40 -13.28 -7.67
CA GLU A 850 9.68 -12.57 -7.78
C GLU A 850 10.85 -13.32 -7.07
N PRO A 851 11.18 -14.56 -7.48
CA PRO A 851 12.17 -15.38 -6.77
C PRO A 851 13.61 -14.92 -6.93
N THR A 852 13.91 -13.97 -7.83
CA THR A 852 15.26 -13.44 -8.03
C THR A 852 15.58 -12.23 -7.15
N THR A 853 14.64 -11.82 -6.29
CA THR A 853 14.84 -10.71 -5.36
C THR A 853 16.10 -10.90 -4.51
N GLY A 854 17.02 -9.93 -4.54
CA GLY A 854 18.26 -9.95 -3.78
C GLY A 854 19.29 -10.97 -4.28
N LEU A 855 19.14 -11.50 -5.50
CA LEU A 855 20.03 -12.48 -6.08
C LEU A 855 20.99 -11.87 -7.10
N HIS A 856 22.27 -12.19 -6.94
CA HIS A 856 23.26 -11.96 -7.96
C HIS A 856 23.10 -12.97 -9.11
N PHE A 857 23.59 -12.67 -10.31
CA PHE A 857 23.54 -13.55 -11.49
C PHE A 857 23.99 -14.99 -11.20
N HIS A 858 25.05 -15.15 -10.42
CA HIS A 858 25.57 -16.47 -10.01
C HIS A 858 24.52 -17.28 -9.20
N ASP A 859 23.77 -16.60 -8.31
CA ASP A 859 22.73 -17.24 -7.50
C ASP A 859 21.50 -17.57 -8.34
N ILE A 860 21.15 -16.73 -9.35
CA ILE A 860 20.05 -16.98 -10.30
C ILE A 860 20.32 -18.28 -11.06
N GLN A 861 21.55 -18.55 -11.48
CA GLN A 861 21.89 -19.80 -12.16
C GLN A 861 21.63 -21.04 -11.28
N ARG A 862 21.93 -20.94 -9.98
CA ARG A 862 21.62 -22.02 -9.01
C ARG A 862 20.12 -22.21 -8.84
N LEU A 863 19.37 -21.12 -8.78
CA LEU A 863 17.91 -21.15 -8.67
C LEU A 863 17.27 -21.82 -9.91
N LEU A 864 17.71 -21.50 -11.11
CA LEU A 864 17.24 -22.12 -12.36
C LEU A 864 17.49 -23.62 -12.38
N LYS A 865 18.66 -24.09 -11.93
CA LYS A 865 18.94 -25.53 -11.76
C LYS A 865 17.97 -26.20 -10.77
N ALA A 866 17.60 -25.51 -9.70
CA ALA A 866 16.63 -26.03 -8.74
C ALA A 866 15.22 -26.17 -9.36
N PHE A 867 14.80 -25.21 -10.19
CA PHE A 867 13.56 -25.30 -10.95
C PHE A 867 13.58 -26.45 -11.97
N ASP A 868 14.67 -26.63 -12.69
CA ASP A 868 14.85 -27.75 -13.60
C ASP A 868 14.73 -29.11 -12.90
N ALA A 869 15.29 -29.23 -11.68
CA ALA A 869 15.18 -30.44 -10.89
C ALA A 869 13.73 -30.74 -10.47
N LEU A 870 12.91 -29.72 -10.17
CA LEU A 870 11.48 -29.89 -9.87
C LEU A 870 10.68 -30.30 -11.11
N ILE A 871 10.94 -29.66 -12.26
CA ILE A 871 10.29 -30.00 -13.54
C ILE A 871 10.60 -31.44 -13.95
N ALA A 872 11.87 -31.87 -13.79
CA ALA A 872 12.28 -33.24 -14.08
C ALA A 872 11.55 -34.30 -13.21
N ARG A 873 11.01 -33.91 -12.06
CA ARG A 873 10.16 -34.76 -11.19
C ARG A 873 8.68 -34.71 -11.56
N GLY A 874 8.29 -34.00 -12.62
CA GLY A 874 6.92 -33.91 -13.12
C GLY A 874 6.11 -32.78 -12.51
N HIS A 875 6.72 -31.78 -11.88
CA HIS A 875 6.06 -30.59 -11.38
C HIS A 875 5.95 -29.50 -12.45
N THR A 876 5.06 -28.55 -12.23
CA THR A 876 4.90 -27.35 -13.06
C THR A 876 5.43 -26.13 -12.31
N ILE A 877 6.19 -25.28 -12.97
CA ILE A 877 6.74 -24.05 -12.40
C ILE A 877 6.11 -22.84 -13.08
N LEU A 878 5.46 -22.00 -12.29
CA LEU A 878 4.92 -20.72 -12.74
C LEU A 878 5.60 -19.61 -11.94
N ILE A 879 6.19 -18.65 -12.61
CA ILE A 879 6.98 -17.59 -12.00
C ILE A 879 6.40 -16.24 -12.38
N ILE A 880 6.16 -15.37 -11.41
CA ILE A 880 5.91 -13.94 -11.65
C ILE A 880 7.26 -13.27 -11.58
N GLU A 881 7.75 -12.69 -12.69
CA GLU A 881 9.11 -12.17 -12.77
C GLU A 881 9.28 -11.01 -13.74
N HIS A 882 10.31 -10.19 -13.46
CA HIS A 882 10.74 -9.08 -14.29
C HIS A 882 12.20 -9.22 -14.76
N ASN A 883 12.96 -10.12 -14.13
CA ASN A 883 14.37 -10.33 -14.43
C ASN A 883 14.54 -11.00 -15.80
N MET A 884 15.22 -10.31 -16.72
CA MET A 884 15.41 -10.77 -18.09
C MET A 884 16.23 -12.07 -18.18
N GLU A 885 17.12 -12.32 -17.21
CA GLU A 885 17.91 -13.55 -17.15
C GLU A 885 17.06 -14.81 -16.89
N VAL A 886 15.97 -14.67 -16.11
CA VAL A 886 14.99 -15.74 -15.91
C VAL A 886 14.04 -15.85 -17.09
N ILE A 887 13.55 -14.70 -17.59
CA ILE A 887 12.60 -14.68 -18.72
C ILE A 887 13.22 -15.34 -19.96
N LYS A 888 14.49 -15.07 -20.27
CA LYS A 888 15.17 -15.71 -21.43
C LYS A 888 15.32 -17.22 -21.29
N CYS A 889 15.28 -17.76 -20.07
CA CYS A 889 15.39 -19.19 -19.79
C CYS A 889 14.03 -19.91 -19.73
N ALA A 890 12.90 -19.20 -19.78
CA ALA A 890 11.56 -19.77 -19.70
C ALA A 890 11.22 -20.64 -20.92
N ASP A 891 10.38 -21.66 -20.73
CA ASP A 891 9.81 -22.44 -21.83
C ASP A 891 8.63 -21.69 -22.46
N HIS A 892 7.88 -20.96 -21.64
CA HIS A 892 6.72 -20.16 -22.05
C HIS A 892 6.66 -18.85 -21.26
N VAL A 893 6.29 -17.77 -21.93
CA VAL A 893 6.18 -16.43 -21.32
C VAL A 893 4.79 -15.89 -21.60
N ILE A 894 4.19 -15.29 -20.58
CA ILE A 894 2.89 -14.60 -20.63
C ILE A 894 3.15 -13.15 -20.29
N ASP A 895 3.04 -12.25 -21.26
CA ASP A 895 3.28 -10.81 -21.07
C ASP A 895 1.97 -10.05 -20.96
N LEU A 896 1.78 -9.38 -19.82
CA LEU A 896 0.60 -8.56 -19.51
C LEU A 896 0.92 -7.08 -19.64
N GLY A 897 0.03 -6.34 -20.28
CA GLY A 897 0.24 -4.93 -20.51
C GLY A 897 -0.95 -4.24 -21.20
N PRO A 898 -0.68 -3.28 -22.10
CA PRO A 898 0.64 -2.73 -22.48
C PRO A 898 1.29 -1.82 -21.44
N ASP A 899 0.52 -1.31 -20.46
CA ASP A 899 0.97 -0.39 -19.41
C ASP A 899 0.42 -0.80 -18.04
N GLY A 900 0.66 -0.03 -16.99
CA GLY A 900 0.10 -0.22 -15.66
C GLY A 900 -1.28 0.43 -15.48
N GLY A 901 -2.00 0.03 -14.44
CA GLY A 901 -3.30 0.59 -14.07
C GLY A 901 -4.39 0.37 -15.12
N ASP A 902 -5.20 1.38 -15.40
CA ASP A 902 -6.35 1.30 -16.33
C ASP A 902 -5.93 0.99 -17.78
N LYS A 903 -4.72 1.34 -18.18
CA LYS A 903 -4.16 1.03 -19.50
C LYS A 903 -3.59 -0.39 -19.60
N GLY A 904 -3.43 -1.06 -18.46
CA GLY A 904 -2.99 -2.45 -18.38
C GLY A 904 -4.11 -3.46 -18.45
N GLY A 905 -3.84 -4.67 -17.97
CA GLY A 905 -4.84 -5.72 -17.78
C GLY A 905 -5.20 -6.50 -19.05
N SER A 906 -4.47 -6.33 -20.14
CA SER A 906 -4.63 -7.10 -21.38
C SER A 906 -3.49 -8.11 -21.52
N LEU A 907 -3.76 -9.22 -22.21
CA LEU A 907 -2.71 -10.13 -22.66
C LEU A 907 -2.08 -9.55 -23.93
N VAL A 908 -0.80 -9.17 -23.85
CA VAL A 908 -0.07 -8.62 -24.99
C VAL A 908 0.40 -9.73 -25.91
N VAL A 909 1.10 -10.71 -25.37
CA VAL A 909 1.58 -11.88 -26.08
C VAL A 909 1.80 -13.04 -25.11
N ALA A 910 1.59 -14.27 -25.61
CA ALA A 910 1.94 -15.50 -24.91
C ALA A 910 2.62 -16.44 -25.89
N GLY A 911 3.81 -16.94 -25.53
CA GLY A 911 4.62 -17.79 -26.41
C GLY A 911 6.00 -18.07 -25.85
N THR A 912 6.91 -18.54 -26.69
CA THR A 912 8.33 -18.68 -26.32
C THR A 912 8.99 -17.30 -26.10
N PRO A 913 10.09 -17.21 -25.38
CA PRO A 913 10.84 -15.95 -25.26
C PRO A 913 11.18 -15.31 -26.61
N GLU A 914 11.47 -16.09 -27.62
CA GLU A 914 11.76 -15.64 -28.98
C GLU A 914 10.54 -15.00 -29.66
N GLU A 915 9.35 -15.59 -29.46
CA GLU A 915 8.08 -15.05 -29.98
C GLU A 915 7.73 -13.73 -29.27
N VAL A 916 7.97 -13.64 -27.96
CA VAL A 916 7.75 -12.41 -27.19
C VAL A 916 8.71 -11.31 -27.64
N ALA A 917 10.00 -11.63 -27.87
CA ALA A 917 11.00 -10.70 -28.38
C ALA A 917 10.68 -10.18 -29.79
N ALA A 918 9.96 -10.96 -30.61
CA ALA A 918 9.49 -10.57 -31.94
C ALA A 918 8.24 -9.67 -31.90
N CYS A 919 7.49 -9.64 -30.80
CA CYS A 919 6.27 -8.86 -30.65
C CYS A 919 6.58 -7.36 -30.46
N LYS A 920 6.14 -6.52 -31.39
CA LYS A 920 6.39 -5.07 -31.37
C LYS A 920 5.68 -4.34 -30.22
N ASP A 921 4.54 -4.86 -29.79
CA ASP A 921 3.71 -4.26 -28.74
C ASP A 921 4.16 -4.66 -27.32
N SER A 922 5.07 -5.63 -27.22
CA SER A 922 5.63 -6.09 -25.95
C SER A 922 6.79 -5.21 -25.51
N LEU A 923 6.59 -4.50 -24.38
CA LEU A 923 7.69 -3.76 -23.73
C LEU A 923 8.75 -4.73 -23.19
N THR A 924 8.34 -5.86 -22.62
CA THR A 924 9.24 -6.92 -22.18
C THR A 924 10.06 -7.45 -23.36
N GLY A 925 9.40 -7.68 -24.51
CA GLY A 925 10.06 -8.17 -25.73
C GLY A 925 11.18 -7.26 -26.22
N LYS A 926 11.05 -5.95 -26.06
CA LYS A 926 12.08 -4.98 -26.45
C LYS A 926 13.40 -5.22 -25.69
N TYR A 927 13.34 -5.37 -24.35
CA TYR A 927 14.53 -5.63 -23.52
C TYR A 927 15.02 -7.07 -23.66
N LEU A 928 14.10 -8.03 -23.82
CA LEU A 928 14.43 -9.44 -23.98
C LEU A 928 15.24 -9.71 -25.27
N LYS A 929 14.98 -8.97 -26.34
CA LYS A 929 15.69 -9.09 -27.60
C LYS A 929 17.20 -8.92 -27.46
N GLU A 930 17.64 -8.00 -26.62
CA GLU A 930 19.06 -7.75 -26.34
C GLU A 930 19.73 -8.93 -25.61
N LYS A 931 18.95 -9.65 -24.80
CA LYS A 931 19.43 -10.79 -24.01
C LYS A 931 19.37 -12.13 -24.74
N LEU A 932 18.64 -12.22 -25.84
CA LEU A 932 18.59 -13.39 -26.72
C LEU A 932 19.57 -13.29 -27.90
N ALA A 933 20.10 -12.10 -28.21
CA ALA A 933 21.07 -11.86 -29.24
C ALA A 933 22.47 -12.34 -28.83
#